data_dacec82da7ca12ecbc0ced2763016236
#
_entry.id   dacec82da7ca12ecbc0ced2763016236
#
_cell.length_a   1.000
_cell.length_b   1.000
_cell.length_c   1.000
_cell.angle_alpha   90.00
_cell.angle_beta   90.00
_cell.angle_gamma   90.00
#
_symmetry.space_group_name_H-M   'P 1'
#
loop_
_entity.id
_entity.type
_entity.pdbx_description
1 polymer ?
#
loop_
_entity_poly.entity_id
_entity_poly.type
_entity_poly.pdbx_seq_one_letter_code
_entity_poly.pdbx_strand_id
1 'polypeptide(L)'
;VAEAVREVTGAADPRASGAGPVLVRLSPAQEAMWLEQQLHPRSINGGFLSVLISGGVTAERVRAACLAVCEDHPQLRGLVTDGAEARMAIRPASDVLQFEELGMEAAPGQELAAARDWYRAHRVGPWDLTTRSPITFSLLTHGPDRHTLVVGVHHIAFDGRSKFVFARQFLRALATGPRPPRENHALPEHPAIDEELDDVVRYWLSAGLLDLPGLVLPRSAGTDEDAAVRPTPRFDLPAEHCARLRELTRQTGVSFFTGLVACAAAVLHGYGNRRFVLGIPVDTSVPETRDHIGLQVNVVPCLMEATPETTFRDLLAAAGEALGLVHRHRRVPFSWVLRELRRRHGVDVSQGAFDRIGVSCPSVARDLGEVAGLEFDWDFFAPNSTRSFDLILQLRREGDAAYGRLDFTPAALDQAGARRLTADFTRLLGALTERPDAPLHTFAEPHVRPAGGPAPDGDTDTLPPTARGSFPELAAAAATGPAAVPVAHCPVEQFLPTPAVAAYRRAGGRVLLDVVDPALGRLGVCDWRARDPYGIWLTDPAPGRPLRVTDPEGRTLPRGIAGLLGVGDDPRPGGFRAWIDADGRVRLLGTADQVRHWVGRTLDRAEAETVLAALPGVQEAAVVTGDSGALRVRAAVVPTAGTDPDPRVWRRAVRRAWPAGWPPPTVHVLDRLPRLASGRVDGVALAAALEK
;
A
#
# COMPACT_ATOMS: atom_id res chain seq x y z
N VAL A 1 19.94 27.85 -6.58
CA VAL A 1 18.60 27.94 -7.21
C VAL A 1 18.62 29.01 -8.30
N ALA A 2 19.00 30.27 -8.01
CA ALA A 2 19.07 31.35 -9.01
C ALA A 2 20.12 31.06 -10.13
N GLU A 3 21.16 30.32 -9.82
CA GLU A 3 22.21 29.92 -10.76
C GLU A 3 21.74 28.79 -11.69
N ALA A 4 21.00 27.79 -11.15
CA ALA A 4 20.39 26.73 -11.95
C ALA A 4 19.31 27.25 -12.91
N VAL A 5 18.58 28.30 -12.52
CA VAL A 5 17.59 28.98 -13.39
C VAL A 5 18.29 29.77 -14.50
N ARG A 6 19.39 30.45 -14.19
CA ARG A 6 20.18 31.11 -15.22
C ARG A 6 20.78 30.12 -16.23
N GLU A 7 21.20 28.93 -15.78
CA GLU A 7 21.65 27.87 -16.69
C GLU A 7 20.53 27.32 -17.59
N VAL A 8 19.27 27.28 -17.09
CA VAL A 8 18.12 26.79 -17.87
C VAL A 8 17.47 27.88 -18.73
N THR A 9 17.40 29.13 -18.22
CA THR A 9 16.75 30.24 -18.94
C THR A 9 17.70 31.03 -19.83
N GLY A 10 19.01 30.93 -19.62
CA GLY A 10 20.05 31.59 -20.44
C GLY A 10 20.76 30.67 -21.42
N ALA A 11 20.41 29.39 -21.47
CA ALA A 11 21.05 28.44 -22.38
C ALA A 11 20.55 28.67 -23.81
N ALA A 12 21.48 29.01 -24.69
CA ALA A 12 21.32 28.85 -26.13
C ALA A 12 20.83 27.45 -26.45
N ASP A 13 20.04 27.29 -27.52
CA ASP A 13 19.51 26.04 -28.04
C ASP A 13 20.58 24.94 -27.94
N PRO A 14 20.37 23.87 -27.12
CA PRO A 14 21.37 22.78 -27.01
C PRO A 14 21.66 22.05 -28.33
N ARG A 15 20.91 22.35 -29.41
CA ARG A 15 21.17 21.89 -30.78
C ARG A 15 22.27 22.66 -31.50
N ALA A 16 22.61 23.87 -31.00
CA ALA A 16 23.54 24.76 -31.68
C ALA A 16 25.00 24.61 -31.22
N SER A 17 25.24 23.87 -30.13
CA SER A 17 26.60 23.71 -29.59
C SER A 17 26.80 22.30 -29.10
N GLY A 18 27.94 21.70 -29.32
CA GLY A 18 28.40 20.43 -28.73
C GLY A 18 28.56 20.50 -27.21
N ALA A 19 27.66 21.23 -26.54
CA ALA A 19 27.54 21.39 -25.10
C ALA A 19 27.00 20.09 -24.48
N GLY A 20 27.57 19.68 -23.37
CA GLY A 20 27.12 18.52 -22.59
C GLY A 20 25.67 18.64 -22.13
N PRO A 21 25.10 17.57 -21.54
CA PRO A 21 23.70 17.56 -21.07
C PRO A 21 23.44 18.64 -20.02
N VAL A 22 22.28 19.27 -20.09
CA VAL A 22 21.84 20.24 -19.07
C VAL A 22 21.45 19.49 -17.81
N LEU A 23 22.11 19.79 -16.69
CA LEU A 23 21.86 19.15 -15.39
C LEU A 23 20.84 19.95 -14.60
N VAL A 24 19.73 19.33 -14.24
CA VAL A 24 18.64 19.92 -13.46
C VAL A 24 18.50 19.21 -12.13
N ARG A 25 18.18 19.93 -11.05
CA ARG A 25 17.86 19.32 -9.76
C ARG A 25 16.54 18.55 -9.83
N LEU A 26 16.51 17.41 -9.16
CA LEU A 26 15.24 16.69 -8.97
C LEU A 26 14.32 17.51 -8.07
N SER A 27 13.03 17.47 -8.36
CA SER A 27 12.02 17.98 -7.42
C SER A 27 11.98 17.11 -6.15
N PRO A 28 11.45 17.61 -5.02
CA PRO A 28 11.33 16.81 -3.80
C PRO A 28 10.55 15.50 -3.99
N ALA A 29 9.52 15.51 -4.85
CA ALA A 29 8.77 14.30 -5.20
C ALA A 29 9.61 13.33 -6.04
N GLN A 30 10.42 13.84 -6.96
CA GLN A 30 11.35 13.05 -7.77
C GLN A 30 12.48 12.48 -6.91
N GLU A 31 13.03 13.26 -5.98
CA GLU A 31 14.06 12.78 -5.04
C GLU A 31 13.52 11.64 -4.17
N ALA A 32 12.31 11.78 -3.63
CA ALA A 32 11.67 10.75 -2.84
C ALA A 32 11.47 9.46 -3.63
N MET A 33 11.00 9.56 -4.88
CA MET A 33 10.78 8.43 -5.78
C MET A 33 12.11 7.78 -6.21
N TRP A 34 13.13 8.57 -6.48
CA TRP A 34 14.47 8.06 -6.79
C TRP A 34 15.06 7.30 -5.60
N LEU A 35 14.98 7.86 -4.40
CA LEU A 35 15.45 7.22 -3.17
C LEU A 35 14.71 5.90 -2.92
N GLU A 36 13.39 5.88 -3.07
CA GLU A 36 12.59 4.66 -2.98
C GLU A 36 13.09 3.58 -3.95
N GLN A 37 13.36 3.96 -5.19
CA GLN A 37 13.87 3.03 -6.20
C GLN A 37 15.27 2.50 -5.86
N GLN A 38 16.14 3.32 -5.27
CA GLN A 38 17.45 2.87 -4.80
C GLN A 38 17.34 1.89 -3.63
N LEU A 39 16.40 2.11 -2.73
CA LEU A 39 16.13 1.22 -1.60
C LEU A 39 15.46 -0.08 -2.04
N HIS A 40 14.66 -0.02 -3.10
CA HIS A 40 13.88 -1.12 -3.64
C HIS A 40 14.08 -1.27 -5.16
N PRO A 41 15.25 -1.75 -5.64
CA PRO A 41 15.60 -1.79 -7.07
C PRO A 41 14.64 -2.61 -7.94
N ARG A 42 13.85 -3.50 -7.34
CA ARG A 42 12.81 -4.28 -8.01
C ARG A 42 11.45 -3.59 -8.05
N SER A 43 11.32 -2.41 -7.45
CA SER A 43 10.07 -1.64 -7.50
C SER A 43 9.75 -1.25 -8.93
N ILE A 44 8.47 -1.40 -9.28
CA ILE A 44 7.94 -0.97 -10.56
C ILE A 44 7.21 0.34 -10.30
N ASN A 45 7.88 1.47 -10.58
CA ASN A 45 7.31 2.82 -10.48
C ASN A 45 6.90 3.33 -11.86
N GLY A 46 6.22 2.48 -12.61
CA GLY A 46 5.83 2.77 -13.98
C GLY A 46 4.36 2.45 -14.25
N GLY A 47 3.92 2.95 -15.37
CA GLY A 47 2.61 2.67 -15.91
C GLY A 47 2.65 2.80 -17.42
N PHE A 48 1.48 2.72 -18.03
CA PHE A 48 1.34 3.00 -19.46
C PHE A 48 -0.04 3.59 -19.75
N LEU A 49 -0.16 4.15 -20.93
CA LEU A 49 -1.42 4.44 -21.59
C LEU A 49 -1.35 3.88 -23.01
N SER A 50 -2.48 3.60 -23.60
CA SER A 50 -2.54 3.15 -24.99
C SER A 50 -3.63 3.87 -25.76
N VAL A 51 -3.44 3.96 -27.06
CA VAL A 51 -4.42 4.51 -28.00
C VAL A 51 -4.47 3.67 -29.24
N LEU A 52 -5.65 3.20 -29.60
CA LEU A 52 -5.93 2.63 -30.90
C LEU A 52 -6.15 3.78 -31.88
N ILE A 53 -5.42 3.76 -32.97
CA ILE A 53 -5.48 4.73 -34.06
C ILE A 53 -6.06 3.99 -35.27
N SER A 54 -7.18 4.45 -35.79
CA SER A 54 -7.82 3.94 -36.99
C SER A 54 -7.78 5.00 -38.10
N GLY A 55 -7.38 4.61 -39.31
CA GLY A 55 -7.21 5.47 -40.44
C GLY A 55 -5.79 5.51 -41.00
N GLY A 56 -5.60 6.11 -42.14
CA GLY A 56 -4.34 6.11 -42.89
C GLY A 56 -3.22 6.96 -42.20
N VAL A 57 -2.57 6.42 -41.17
CA VAL A 57 -1.44 7.05 -40.51
C VAL A 57 -0.20 6.16 -40.68
N THR A 58 0.96 6.77 -40.97
CA THR A 58 2.23 6.04 -41.05
C THR A 58 2.93 5.99 -39.71
N ALA A 59 3.69 4.92 -39.46
CA ALA A 59 4.52 4.78 -38.26
C ALA A 59 5.50 5.96 -38.09
N GLU A 60 6.04 6.46 -39.18
CA GLU A 60 6.92 7.62 -39.18
C GLU A 60 6.22 8.90 -38.68
N ARG A 61 4.97 9.13 -39.08
CA ARG A 61 4.16 10.25 -38.61
C ARG A 61 3.85 10.12 -37.11
N VAL A 62 3.52 8.91 -36.63
CA VAL A 62 3.32 8.63 -35.21
C VAL A 62 4.60 8.88 -34.41
N ARG A 63 5.74 8.37 -34.92
CA ARG A 63 7.07 8.58 -34.31
C ARG A 63 7.42 10.07 -34.22
N ALA A 64 7.22 10.83 -35.30
CA ALA A 64 7.48 12.27 -35.32
C ALA A 64 6.63 13.03 -34.31
N ALA A 65 5.37 12.65 -34.12
CA ALA A 65 4.49 13.24 -33.12
C ALA A 65 4.94 12.92 -31.68
N CYS A 66 5.35 11.68 -31.39
CA CYS A 66 5.93 11.29 -30.10
C CYS A 66 7.20 12.08 -29.78
N LEU A 67 8.09 12.21 -30.78
CA LEU A 67 9.34 12.96 -30.68
C LEU A 67 9.06 14.45 -30.35
N ALA A 68 8.11 15.06 -31.05
CA ALA A 68 7.72 16.45 -30.81
C ALA A 68 7.25 16.68 -29.38
N VAL A 69 6.42 15.78 -28.82
CA VAL A 69 5.99 15.88 -27.42
C VAL A 69 7.19 15.74 -26.47
N CYS A 70 8.12 14.85 -26.74
CA CYS A 70 9.30 14.66 -25.87
C CYS A 70 10.23 15.87 -25.94
N GLU A 71 10.37 16.54 -27.09
CA GLU A 71 11.17 17.76 -27.20
C GLU A 71 10.55 18.92 -26.42
N ASP A 72 9.23 19.02 -26.40
CA ASP A 72 8.52 20.04 -25.64
C ASP A 72 8.59 19.84 -24.10
N HIS A 73 8.94 18.62 -23.63
CA HIS A 73 8.94 18.26 -22.21
C HIS A 73 10.27 17.67 -21.74
N PRO A 74 11.20 18.50 -21.22
CA PRO A 74 12.53 18.08 -20.80
C PRO A 74 12.56 16.86 -19.87
N GLN A 75 11.58 16.74 -18.96
CA GLN A 75 11.53 15.62 -18.02
C GLN A 75 11.38 14.26 -18.70
N LEU A 76 10.75 14.19 -19.88
CA LEU A 76 10.57 12.94 -20.63
C LEU A 76 11.89 12.45 -21.29
N ARG A 77 12.90 13.29 -21.39
CA ARG A 77 14.20 13.00 -22.01
C ARG A 77 15.37 13.17 -21.04
N GLY A 78 15.06 13.15 -19.73
CA GLY A 78 16.05 13.22 -18.67
C GLY A 78 16.50 11.86 -18.20
N LEU A 79 17.80 11.69 -18.00
CA LEU A 79 18.41 10.55 -17.33
C LEU A 79 18.86 10.96 -15.94
N VAL A 80 18.62 10.13 -14.92
CA VAL A 80 19.05 10.44 -13.56
C VAL A 80 20.53 10.10 -13.40
N THR A 81 21.31 11.04 -12.86
CA THR A 81 22.74 10.81 -12.62
C THR A 81 22.98 10.05 -11.33
N ASP A 82 23.97 9.17 -11.32
CA ASP A 82 24.49 8.60 -10.09
C ASP A 82 25.34 9.62 -9.33
N GLY A 83 25.25 9.60 -8.00
CA GLY A 83 26.07 10.47 -7.16
C GLY A 83 25.40 10.84 -5.83
N ALA A 84 26.11 11.57 -4.98
CA ALA A 84 25.63 12.03 -3.69
C ALA A 84 24.41 12.98 -3.79
N GLU A 85 24.36 13.76 -4.87
CA GLU A 85 23.21 14.56 -5.27
C GLU A 85 22.76 14.11 -6.65
N ALA A 86 21.68 13.32 -6.70
CA ALA A 86 21.09 12.90 -7.96
C ALA A 86 20.51 14.12 -8.70
N ARG A 87 20.80 14.21 -9.99
CA ARG A 87 20.31 15.26 -10.90
C ARG A 87 19.70 14.62 -12.13
N MET A 88 18.91 15.35 -12.87
CA MET A 88 18.38 14.93 -14.16
C MET A 88 19.22 15.55 -15.28
N ALA A 89 19.88 14.72 -16.08
CA ALA A 89 20.65 15.10 -17.27
C ALA A 89 19.71 15.14 -18.46
N ILE A 90 19.35 16.32 -18.91
CA ILE A 90 18.45 16.51 -20.05
C ILE A 90 19.24 16.37 -21.35
N ARG A 91 18.76 15.51 -22.25
CA ARG A 91 19.37 15.23 -23.54
C ARG A 91 18.41 15.53 -24.69
N PRO A 92 18.87 15.66 -25.94
CA PRO A 92 17.98 15.67 -27.12
C PRO A 92 17.10 14.41 -27.14
N ALA A 93 15.83 14.56 -27.53
CA ALA A 93 14.93 13.42 -27.56
C ALA A 93 15.38 12.35 -28.58
N SER A 94 16.01 12.77 -29.70
CA SER A 94 16.62 11.86 -30.69
C SER A 94 17.61 10.87 -30.10
N ASP A 95 18.30 11.25 -29.01
CA ASP A 95 19.39 10.46 -28.43
C ASP A 95 18.89 9.42 -27.42
N VAL A 96 17.70 9.66 -26.81
CA VAL A 96 17.21 8.87 -25.69
C VAL A 96 15.85 8.23 -25.93
N LEU A 97 15.12 8.65 -26.97
CA LEU A 97 13.79 8.14 -27.27
C LEU A 97 13.86 6.69 -27.75
N GLN A 98 13.13 5.82 -27.05
CA GLN A 98 12.93 4.44 -27.47
C GLN A 98 11.58 4.31 -28.17
N PHE A 99 11.63 4.05 -29.48
CA PHE A 99 10.45 3.82 -30.31
C PHE A 99 10.66 2.51 -31.09
N GLU A 100 9.72 1.58 -30.94
CA GLU A 100 9.74 0.30 -31.65
C GLU A 100 8.43 0.10 -32.44
N GLU A 101 8.52 -0.66 -33.49
CA GLU A 101 7.38 -1.06 -34.34
C GLU A 101 7.28 -2.57 -34.36
N LEU A 102 6.09 -3.09 -34.06
CA LEU A 102 5.83 -4.53 -33.96
C LEU A 102 4.53 -4.89 -34.66
N GLY A 103 4.54 -5.94 -35.47
CA GLY A 103 3.31 -6.56 -35.95
C GLY A 103 2.59 -7.30 -34.83
N MET A 104 1.29 -7.11 -34.68
CA MET A 104 0.48 -7.82 -33.70
C MET A 104 -0.88 -8.19 -34.28
N GLU A 105 -1.19 -9.48 -34.28
CA GLU A 105 -2.54 -9.94 -34.61
C GLU A 105 -3.47 -9.74 -33.40
N ALA A 106 -4.62 -9.11 -33.62
CA ALA A 106 -5.67 -8.97 -32.63
C ALA A 106 -7.04 -9.06 -33.32
N ALA A 107 -8.03 -9.63 -32.63
CA ALA A 107 -9.39 -9.62 -33.13
C ALA A 107 -9.95 -8.19 -33.12
N PRO A 108 -10.80 -7.80 -34.09
CA PRO A 108 -11.42 -6.49 -34.10
C PRO A 108 -12.14 -6.17 -32.78
N GLY A 109 -11.84 -5.01 -32.20
CA GLY A 109 -12.34 -4.57 -30.89
C GLY A 109 -11.59 -5.14 -29.67
N GLN A 110 -10.55 -5.97 -29.87
CA GLN A 110 -9.70 -6.51 -28.80
C GLN A 110 -8.28 -5.92 -28.83
N GLU A 111 -8.00 -4.99 -29.71
CA GLU A 111 -6.64 -4.47 -29.95
C GLU A 111 -6.05 -3.80 -28.69
N LEU A 112 -6.82 -2.99 -27.98
CA LEU A 112 -6.38 -2.36 -26.73
C LEU A 112 -6.18 -3.39 -25.60
N ALA A 113 -7.00 -4.43 -25.54
CA ALA A 113 -6.83 -5.51 -24.57
C ALA A 113 -5.57 -6.32 -24.87
N ALA A 114 -5.35 -6.69 -26.14
CA ALA A 114 -4.15 -7.39 -26.59
C ALA A 114 -2.88 -6.56 -26.33
N ALA A 115 -2.91 -5.27 -26.63
CA ALA A 115 -1.80 -4.35 -26.35
C ALA A 115 -1.47 -4.25 -24.86
N ARG A 116 -2.49 -4.22 -24.00
CA ARG A 116 -2.36 -4.23 -22.54
C ARG A 116 -1.67 -5.51 -22.05
N ASP A 117 -2.12 -6.65 -22.53
CA ASP A 117 -1.57 -7.95 -22.13
C ASP A 117 -0.13 -8.10 -22.65
N TRP A 118 0.13 -7.66 -23.87
CA TRP A 118 1.48 -7.61 -24.43
C TRP A 118 2.41 -6.74 -23.58
N TYR A 119 1.99 -5.52 -23.21
CA TYR A 119 2.81 -4.63 -22.38
C TYR A 119 3.13 -5.25 -21.03
N ARG A 120 2.13 -5.87 -20.39
CA ARG A 120 2.32 -6.58 -19.11
C ARG A 120 3.32 -7.71 -19.20
N ALA A 121 3.28 -8.48 -20.29
CA ALA A 121 4.16 -9.62 -20.48
C ALA A 121 5.61 -9.22 -20.82
N HIS A 122 5.82 -8.09 -21.51
CA HIS A 122 7.11 -7.79 -22.13
C HIS A 122 7.77 -6.50 -21.62
N ARG A 123 7.04 -5.59 -20.98
CA ARG A 123 7.55 -4.25 -20.64
C ARG A 123 7.42 -3.88 -19.16
N VAL A 124 6.61 -4.59 -18.40
CA VAL A 124 6.53 -4.38 -16.96
C VAL A 124 7.77 -4.96 -16.28
N GLY A 125 8.54 -4.11 -15.62
CA GLY A 125 9.77 -4.49 -14.94
C GLY A 125 10.49 -3.30 -14.32
N PRO A 126 11.61 -3.54 -13.65
CA PRO A 126 12.46 -2.48 -13.13
C PRO A 126 12.92 -1.54 -14.24
N TRP A 127 12.98 -0.25 -13.93
CA TRP A 127 13.35 0.80 -14.86
C TRP A 127 14.68 1.42 -14.45
N ASP A 128 15.70 1.27 -15.26
CA ASP A 128 16.98 1.93 -15.01
C ASP A 128 16.95 3.37 -15.55
N LEU A 129 16.69 4.31 -14.69
CA LEU A 129 16.61 5.74 -15.02
C LEU A 129 17.98 6.37 -15.33
N THR A 130 19.08 5.67 -15.07
CA THR A 130 20.42 6.19 -15.40
C THR A 130 20.77 5.98 -16.87
N THR A 131 20.16 5.00 -17.51
CA THR A 131 20.44 4.60 -18.89
C THR A 131 19.23 4.68 -19.82
N ARG A 132 18.01 4.66 -19.24
CA ARG A 132 16.74 4.61 -19.97
C ARG A 132 15.90 5.85 -19.72
N SER A 133 15.44 6.48 -20.79
CA SER A 133 14.45 7.58 -20.72
C SER A 133 13.21 7.16 -19.94
N PRO A 134 12.59 8.05 -19.14
CA PRO A 134 11.40 7.74 -18.39
C PRO A 134 10.12 7.58 -19.25
N ILE A 135 10.25 7.59 -20.56
CA ILE A 135 9.16 7.31 -21.52
C ILE A 135 9.66 6.40 -22.65
N THR A 136 8.78 5.49 -23.09
CA THR A 136 9.03 4.59 -24.23
C THR A 136 7.78 4.45 -25.07
N PHE A 137 7.96 4.12 -26.35
CA PHE A 137 6.87 3.98 -27.29
C PHE A 137 6.97 2.65 -28.02
N SER A 138 5.83 1.95 -28.10
CA SER A 138 5.70 0.73 -28.90
C SER A 138 4.47 0.88 -29.79
N LEU A 139 4.67 0.90 -31.10
CA LEU A 139 3.61 0.93 -32.09
C LEU A 139 3.30 -0.50 -32.53
N LEU A 140 2.14 -0.99 -32.15
CA LEU A 140 1.63 -2.33 -32.48
C LEU A 140 0.74 -2.20 -33.71
N THR A 141 1.14 -2.80 -34.83
CA THR A 141 0.42 -2.73 -36.10
C THR A 141 -0.47 -3.94 -36.28
N HIS A 142 -1.78 -3.73 -36.41
CA HIS A 142 -2.80 -4.75 -36.60
C HIS A 142 -3.23 -4.88 -38.07
N GLY A 143 -2.86 -3.93 -38.89
CA GLY A 143 -3.18 -3.85 -40.31
C GLY A 143 -2.75 -2.50 -40.90
N PRO A 144 -2.99 -2.24 -42.19
CA PRO A 144 -2.52 -1.04 -42.85
C PRO A 144 -3.08 0.26 -42.27
N ASP A 145 -4.29 0.24 -41.72
CA ASP A 145 -5.00 1.42 -41.20
C ASP A 145 -5.34 1.28 -39.70
N ARG A 146 -4.72 0.34 -38.99
CA ARG A 146 -5.01 0.09 -37.56
C ARG A 146 -3.73 -0.14 -36.77
N HIS A 147 -3.49 0.76 -35.84
CA HIS A 147 -2.29 0.72 -35.00
C HIS A 147 -2.66 0.99 -33.54
N THR A 148 -2.02 0.32 -32.59
CA THR A 148 -2.10 0.68 -31.19
C THR A 148 -0.76 1.26 -30.74
N LEU A 149 -0.73 2.53 -30.37
CA LEU A 149 0.42 3.13 -29.72
C LEU A 149 0.34 2.86 -28.22
N VAL A 150 1.32 2.18 -27.68
CA VAL A 150 1.52 1.97 -26.24
C VAL A 150 2.64 2.89 -25.77
N VAL A 151 2.31 3.73 -24.78
CA VAL A 151 3.25 4.69 -24.18
C VAL A 151 3.57 4.21 -22.77
N GLY A 152 4.75 3.61 -22.60
CA GLY A 152 5.26 3.22 -21.30
C GLY A 152 5.90 4.42 -20.60
N VAL A 153 5.61 4.63 -19.31
CA VAL A 153 6.08 5.79 -18.57
C VAL A 153 6.57 5.42 -17.18
N HIS A 154 7.60 6.12 -16.71
CA HIS A 154 8.03 6.10 -15.33
C HIS A 154 7.45 7.30 -14.58
N HIS A 155 6.95 7.08 -13.38
CA HIS A 155 6.27 8.13 -12.59
C HIS A 155 7.18 9.32 -12.23
N ILE A 156 8.49 9.15 -12.22
CA ILE A 156 9.43 10.26 -11.95
C ILE A 156 9.26 11.45 -12.91
N ALA A 157 8.73 11.20 -14.09
CA ALA A 157 8.51 12.21 -15.14
C ALA A 157 7.08 12.27 -15.65
N PHE A 158 6.14 11.53 -15.03
CA PHE A 158 4.80 11.39 -15.60
C PHE A 158 3.75 11.07 -14.52
N ASP A 159 2.77 11.93 -14.35
CA ASP A 159 1.66 11.75 -13.41
C ASP A 159 0.31 11.46 -14.10
N GLY A 160 -0.76 11.40 -13.30
CA GLY A 160 -2.10 11.11 -13.82
C GLY A 160 -2.64 12.16 -14.79
N ARG A 161 -2.28 13.44 -14.59
CA ARG A 161 -2.68 14.55 -15.49
C ARG A 161 -1.85 14.56 -16.76
N SER A 162 -0.59 14.19 -16.66
CA SER A 162 0.34 14.09 -17.80
C SER A 162 -0.21 13.24 -18.95
N LYS A 163 -1.04 12.22 -18.64
CA LYS A 163 -1.71 11.40 -19.66
C LYS A 163 -2.55 12.22 -20.64
N PHE A 164 -3.34 13.16 -20.10
CA PHE A 164 -4.21 13.99 -20.91
C PHE A 164 -3.46 15.12 -21.63
N VAL A 165 -2.41 15.64 -20.99
CA VAL A 165 -1.51 16.62 -21.64
C VAL A 165 -0.80 15.97 -22.82
N PHE A 166 -0.27 14.75 -22.62
CA PHE A 166 0.36 13.96 -23.68
C PHE A 166 -0.62 13.72 -24.84
N ALA A 167 -1.81 13.19 -24.55
CA ALA A 167 -2.80 12.87 -25.58
C ALA A 167 -3.14 14.10 -26.43
N ARG A 168 -3.46 15.23 -25.79
CA ARG A 168 -3.80 16.49 -26.49
C ARG A 168 -2.64 17.00 -27.35
N GLN A 169 -1.42 16.96 -26.86
CA GLN A 169 -0.24 17.42 -27.60
C GLN A 169 0.16 16.47 -28.71
N PHE A 170 0.02 15.16 -28.49
CA PHE A 170 0.22 14.13 -29.49
C PHE A 170 -0.75 14.29 -30.67
N LEU A 171 -2.06 14.44 -30.40
CA LEU A 171 -3.05 14.70 -31.42
C LEU A 171 -2.76 15.99 -32.21
N ARG A 172 -2.36 17.06 -31.49
CA ARG A 172 -1.94 18.31 -32.14
C ARG A 172 -0.76 18.10 -33.08
N ALA A 173 0.28 17.38 -32.62
CA ALA A 173 1.46 17.08 -33.44
C ALA A 173 1.12 16.24 -34.64
N LEU A 174 0.22 15.28 -34.51
CA LEU A 174 -0.34 14.53 -35.65
C LEU A 174 -1.08 15.41 -36.63
N ALA A 175 -1.89 16.38 -36.18
CA ALA A 175 -2.68 17.24 -37.03
C ALA A 175 -1.85 18.29 -37.78
N THR A 176 -0.89 18.92 -37.11
CA THR A 176 -0.18 20.12 -37.65
C THR A 176 1.30 19.87 -37.97
N GLY A 177 1.81 18.67 -37.70
CA GLY A 177 3.23 18.36 -37.74
C GLY A 177 3.99 18.91 -36.50
N PRO A 178 5.28 18.59 -36.37
CA PRO A 178 6.11 19.06 -35.28
C PRO A 178 6.26 20.58 -35.35
N ARG A 179 6.12 21.25 -34.21
CA ARG A 179 6.40 22.69 -34.05
C ARG A 179 7.82 22.88 -33.53
N PRO A 180 8.41 24.06 -33.70
CA PRO A 180 9.63 24.38 -32.98
C PRO A 180 9.36 24.30 -31.47
N PRO A 181 10.30 23.79 -30.67
CA PRO A 181 10.14 23.67 -29.22
C PRO A 181 9.79 25.00 -28.60
N ARG A 182 8.93 24.98 -27.60
CA ARG A 182 8.63 26.18 -26.81
C ARG A 182 9.85 26.54 -25.97
N GLU A 183 10.29 27.78 -26.04
CA GLU A 183 11.49 28.27 -25.35
C GLU A 183 11.42 28.22 -23.82
N ASN A 184 10.24 27.98 -23.21
CA ASN A 184 10.00 28.17 -21.78
C ASN A 184 9.35 26.98 -21.07
N HIS A 185 9.79 25.75 -21.31
CA HIS A 185 9.46 24.63 -20.42
C HIS A 185 10.50 24.45 -19.31
N ALA A 186 10.90 25.54 -18.67
CA ALA A 186 11.64 25.46 -17.43
C ALA A 186 10.87 24.62 -16.43
N LEU A 187 11.56 23.71 -15.75
CA LEU A 187 10.96 22.98 -14.60
C LEU A 187 10.53 24.03 -13.56
N PRO A 188 9.30 23.95 -13.03
CA PRO A 188 8.82 24.94 -12.09
C PRO A 188 9.75 25.00 -10.88
N GLU A 189 10.19 26.21 -10.52
CA GLU A 189 10.84 26.42 -9.24
C GLU A 189 9.87 26.06 -8.12
N HIS A 190 10.37 25.32 -7.13
CA HIS A 190 9.63 25.17 -5.89
C HIS A 190 9.77 26.49 -5.11
N PRO A 191 8.66 27.23 -4.87
CA PRO A 191 8.73 28.45 -4.08
C PRO A 191 9.24 28.14 -2.68
N ALA A 192 9.82 29.11 -2.02
CA ALA A 192 10.14 29.01 -0.60
C ALA A 192 8.83 28.72 0.17
N ILE A 193 8.80 27.56 0.86
CA ILE A 193 7.63 27.08 1.61
C ILE A 193 7.97 26.88 3.09
N ASP A 194 9.02 27.54 3.60
CA ASP A 194 9.53 27.27 4.95
C ASP A 194 8.50 27.58 6.04
N GLU A 195 7.79 28.71 5.95
CA GLU A 195 6.71 29.05 6.89
C GLU A 195 5.54 28.07 6.78
N GLU A 196 5.11 27.76 5.56
CA GLU A 196 4.03 26.79 5.30
C GLU A 196 4.41 25.41 5.78
N LEU A 197 5.67 24.99 5.61
CA LEU A 197 6.20 23.71 6.12
C LEU A 197 6.13 23.65 7.65
N ASP A 198 6.51 24.74 8.34
CA ASP A 198 6.44 24.79 9.81
C ASP A 198 5.00 24.71 10.32
N ASP A 199 4.06 25.32 9.64
CA ASP A 199 2.64 25.24 9.96
C ASP A 199 2.12 23.82 9.80
N VAL A 200 2.47 23.14 8.71
CA VAL A 200 2.07 21.76 8.44
C VAL A 200 2.69 20.80 9.45
N VAL A 201 3.96 20.98 9.81
CA VAL A 201 4.64 20.17 10.83
C VAL A 201 3.94 20.32 12.18
N ARG A 202 3.62 21.56 12.60
CA ARG A 202 2.89 21.82 13.86
C ARG A 202 1.50 21.19 13.85
N TYR A 203 0.78 21.30 12.73
CA TYR A 203 -0.53 20.67 12.58
C TYR A 203 -0.43 19.15 12.81
N TRP A 204 0.48 18.46 12.13
CA TRP A 204 0.58 17.00 12.24
C TRP A 204 1.09 16.53 13.61
N LEU A 205 1.91 17.32 14.30
CA LEU A 205 2.29 17.03 15.69
C LEU A 205 1.07 17.14 16.62
N SER A 206 0.31 18.23 16.51
CA SER A 206 -0.90 18.42 17.32
C SER A 206 -1.99 17.41 17.01
N ALA A 207 -2.08 16.97 15.76
CA ALA A 207 -3.00 15.93 15.32
C ALA A 207 -2.53 14.51 15.72
N GLY A 208 -1.41 14.35 16.43
CA GLY A 208 -0.93 13.04 16.88
C GLY A 208 -0.71 12.05 15.73
N LEU A 209 -0.12 12.52 14.61
CA LEU A 209 0.19 11.67 13.44
C LEU A 209 0.98 10.43 13.84
N LEU A 210 1.82 10.57 14.85
CA LEU A 210 2.74 9.53 15.32
C LEU A 210 2.07 8.47 16.19
N ASP A 211 0.88 8.78 16.71
CA ASP A 211 0.11 7.92 17.59
C ASP A 211 -1.05 7.23 16.88
N LEU A 212 -1.09 7.33 15.53
CA LEU A 212 -2.12 6.69 14.75
C LEU A 212 -1.96 5.16 14.79
N PRO A 213 -3.03 4.41 15.07
CA PRO A 213 -3.00 2.96 15.06
C PRO A 213 -2.76 2.43 13.64
N GLY A 214 -2.20 1.23 13.55
CA GLY A 214 -2.11 0.51 12.28
C GLY A 214 -3.50 0.21 11.71
N LEU A 215 -3.66 0.34 10.40
CA LEU A 215 -4.92 0.10 9.71
C LEU A 215 -5.28 -1.38 9.67
N VAL A 216 -6.52 -1.69 10.03
CA VAL A 216 -7.12 -3.02 9.92
C VAL A 216 -7.85 -3.13 8.57
N LEU A 217 -7.50 -4.16 7.79
CA LEU A 217 -8.07 -4.46 6.48
C LEU A 217 -8.60 -5.90 6.45
N PRO A 218 -9.57 -6.22 5.58
CA PRO A 218 -10.05 -7.59 5.42
C PRO A 218 -8.95 -8.50 4.87
N ARG A 219 -8.82 -9.70 5.44
CA ARG A 219 -7.88 -10.72 4.97
C ARG A 219 -8.60 -12.03 4.71
N SER A 220 -8.04 -12.82 3.82
CA SER A 220 -8.32 -14.25 3.69
C SER A 220 -7.02 -15.06 3.81
N ALA A 221 -7.12 -16.38 3.85
CA ALA A 221 -5.99 -17.29 4.12
C ALA A 221 -5.02 -17.49 2.94
N GLY A 222 -4.80 -16.53 2.08
CA GLY A 222 -3.93 -16.65 0.91
C GLY A 222 -2.47 -16.26 1.17
N THR A 223 -1.53 -17.04 0.66
CA THR A 223 -0.08 -16.92 0.87
C THR A 223 0.66 -16.59 -0.42
N ASP A 224 0.53 -15.41 -0.96
CA ASP A 224 1.28 -15.06 -2.17
C ASP A 224 2.10 -13.78 -1.93
N GLU A 225 3.27 -13.97 -1.30
CA GLU A 225 4.12 -12.86 -0.84
C GLU A 225 4.98 -12.21 -1.92
N ASP A 226 5.21 -12.88 -3.06
CA ASP A 226 6.17 -12.44 -4.07
C ASP A 226 5.58 -11.71 -5.28
N ALA A 227 4.30 -11.41 -5.27
CA ALA A 227 3.66 -10.87 -6.44
C ALA A 227 3.67 -9.34 -6.50
N ALA A 228 3.86 -8.83 -7.72
CA ALA A 228 3.67 -7.44 -8.09
C ALA A 228 2.26 -6.93 -7.69
N VAL A 229 2.10 -5.61 -7.60
CA VAL A 229 0.79 -4.95 -7.39
C VAL A 229 -0.28 -5.61 -8.27
N ARG A 230 -1.37 -6.04 -7.64
CA ARG A 230 -2.49 -6.71 -8.31
C ARG A 230 -3.68 -5.77 -8.40
N PRO A 231 -4.19 -5.45 -9.59
CA PRO A 231 -5.46 -4.75 -9.71
C PRO A 231 -6.63 -5.71 -9.48
N THR A 232 -7.71 -5.22 -8.86
CA THR A 232 -9.01 -5.89 -8.97
C THR A 232 -9.58 -5.69 -10.37
N PRO A 233 -10.52 -6.52 -10.80
CA PRO A 233 -11.42 -6.16 -11.88
C PRO A 233 -12.10 -4.81 -11.61
N ARG A 234 -12.49 -4.13 -12.68
CA ARG A 234 -13.39 -2.97 -12.60
C ARG A 234 -14.65 -3.37 -11.84
N PHE A 235 -15.11 -2.52 -10.94
CA PHE A 235 -16.41 -2.61 -10.30
C PHE A 235 -17.20 -1.33 -10.54
N ASP A 236 -18.48 -1.46 -10.85
CA ASP A 236 -19.33 -0.33 -11.17
C ASP A 236 -20.07 0.15 -9.92
N LEU A 237 -20.23 1.46 -9.79
CA LEU A 237 -21.07 2.08 -8.78
C LEU A 237 -22.43 2.38 -9.43
N PRO A 238 -23.55 1.85 -8.89
CA PRO A 238 -24.87 2.08 -9.45
C PRO A 238 -25.18 3.57 -9.63
N ALA A 239 -25.73 3.93 -10.77
CA ALA A 239 -26.04 5.33 -11.11
C ALA A 239 -26.95 5.98 -10.07
N GLU A 240 -27.90 5.23 -9.51
CA GLU A 240 -28.80 5.67 -8.45
C GLU A 240 -28.07 6.04 -7.16
N HIS A 241 -27.05 5.25 -6.74
CA HIS A 241 -26.21 5.55 -5.58
C HIS A 241 -25.38 6.81 -5.84
N CYS A 242 -24.82 6.94 -7.03
CA CYS A 242 -24.09 8.12 -7.46
C CYS A 242 -24.98 9.38 -7.49
N ALA A 243 -26.23 9.26 -7.92
CA ALA A 243 -27.19 10.36 -7.95
C ALA A 243 -27.55 10.83 -6.54
N ARG A 244 -27.85 9.89 -5.61
CA ARG A 244 -28.10 10.20 -4.21
C ARG A 244 -26.87 10.86 -3.55
N LEU A 245 -25.68 10.34 -3.80
CA LEU A 245 -24.44 10.95 -3.29
C LEU A 245 -24.26 12.39 -3.81
N ARG A 246 -24.50 12.65 -5.10
CA ARG A 246 -24.39 14.02 -5.64
C ARG A 246 -25.38 14.97 -4.96
N GLU A 247 -26.60 14.53 -4.73
CA GLU A 247 -27.59 15.34 -4.06
C GLU A 247 -27.18 15.66 -2.61
N LEU A 248 -26.72 14.66 -1.84
CA LEU A 248 -26.22 14.86 -0.48
C LEU A 248 -25.02 15.80 -0.44
N THR A 249 -24.04 15.61 -1.33
CA THR A 249 -22.85 16.48 -1.39
C THR A 249 -23.19 17.91 -1.81
N ARG A 250 -24.19 18.09 -2.67
CA ARG A 250 -24.72 19.42 -3.02
C ARG A 250 -25.38 20.10 -1.80
N GLN A 251 -26.15 19.37 -1.01
CA GLN A 251 -26.81 19.87 0.21
C GLN A 251 -25.82 20.28 1.30
N THR A 252 -24.71 19.52 1.41
CA THR A 252 -23.66 19.77 2.41
C THR A 252 -22.56 20.71 1.90
N GLY A 253 -22.62 21.15 0.65
CA GLY A 253 -21.64 22.08 0.07
C GLY A 253 -20.26 21.46 -0.18
N VAL A 254 -20.15 20.12 -0.26
CA VAL A 254 -18.89 19.41 -0.51
C VAL A 254 -18.86 18.78 -1.91
N SER A 255 -17.69 18.36 -2.35
CA SER A 255 -17.53 17.74 -3.67
C SER A 255 -18.02 16.29 -3.71
N PHE A 256 -18.35 15.78 -4.90
CA PHE A 256 -18.63 14.36 -5.11
C PHE A 256 -17.47 13.47 -4.65
N PHE A 257 -16.22 13.92 -4.88
CA PHE A 257 -15.03 13.21 -4.40
C PHE A 257 -14.98 13.15 -2.87
N THR A 258 -15.35 14.23 -2.19
CA THR A 258 -15.47 14.24 -0.72
C THR A 258 -16.44 13.17 -0.23
N GLY A 259 -17.57 13.00 -0.94
CA GLY A 259 -18.52 11.94 -0.63
C GLY A 259 -17.93 10.53 -0.80
N LEU A 260 -17.10 10.31 -1.81
CA LEU A 260 -16.42 9.03 -2.01
C LEU A 260 -15.36 8.76 -0.93
N VAL A 261 -14.63 9.79 -0.48
CA VAL A 261 -13.69 9.71 0.66
C VAL A 261 -14.43 9.38 1.96
N ALA A 262 -15.55 10.04 2.22
CA ALA A 262 -16.40 9.76 3.38
C ALA A 262 -16.94 8.31 3.36
N CYS A 263 -17.33 7.79 2.18
CA CYS A 263 -17.74 6.39 2.04
C CYS A 263 -16.58 5.44 2.31
N ALA A 264 -15.37 5.72 1.80
CA ALA A 264 -14.18 4.92 2.10
C ALA A 264 -13.86 4.92 3.61
N ALA A 265 -14.02 6.07 4.26
CA ALA A 265 -13.85 6.18 5.71
C ALA A 265 -14.88 5.34 6.48
N ALA A 266 -16.15 5.33 6.05
CA ALA A 266 -17.19 4.49 6.64
C ALA A 266 -16.88 2.99 6.49
N VAL A 267 -16.37 2.56 5.32
CA VAL A 267 -15.94 1.17 5.10
C VAL A 267 -14.81 0.79 6.07
N LEU A 268 -13.78 1.62 6.17
CA LEU A 268 -12.66 1.37 7.07
C LEU A 268 -13.08 1.40 8.54
N HIS A 269 -14.01 2.30 8.91
CA HIS A 269 -14.59 2.31 10.25
C HIS A 269 -15.33 0.99 10.55
N GLY A 270 -16.08 0.46 9.59
CA GLY A 270 -16.74 -0.85 9.70
C GLY A 270 -15.77 -2.01 9.95
N TYR A 271 -14.50 -1.86 9.58
CA TYR A 271 -13.43 -2.80 9.89
C TYR A 271 -12.74 -2.57 11.24
N GLY A 272 -13.25 -1.66 12.06
CA GLY A 272 -12.74 -1.37 13.40
C GLY A 272 -11.74 -0.22 13.46
N ASN A 273 -11.48 0.47 12.35
CA ASN A 273 -10.62 1.64 12.36
C ASN A 273 -11.40 2.86 12.85
N ARG A 274 -10.91 3.53 13.88
CA ARG A 274 -11.56 4.73 14.45
C ARG A 274 -10.90 6.02 14.02
N ARG A 275 -9.58 6.01 13.97
CA ARG A 275 -8.75 7.16 13.64
C ARG A 275 -7.62 6.70 12.73
N PHE A 276 -7.58 7.24 11.53
CA PHE A 276 -6.66 6.81 10.48
C PHE A 276 -6.46 7.89 9.43
N VAL A 277 -5.45 7.74 8.59
CA VAL A 277 -5.21 8.62 7.44
C VAL A 277 -5.46 7.89 6.13
N LEU A 278 -5.96 8.66 5.16
CA LEU A 278 -6.02 8.28 3.75
C LEU A 278 -5.05 9.18 2.97
N GLY A 279 -4.19 8.59 2.15
CA GLY A 279 -3.34 9.32 1.24
C GLY A 279 -4.15 9.85 0.06
N ILE A 280 -4.18 11.16 -0.10
CA ILE A 280 -4.90 11.81 -1.19
C ILE A 280 -3.90 12.35 -2.20
N PRO A 281 -3.80 11.76 -3.39
CA PRO A 281 -3.02 12.34 -4.48
C PRO A 281 -3.66 13.64 -4.94
N VAL A 282 -2.92 14.75 -4.85
CA VAL A 282 -3.39 16.08 -5.23
C VAL A 282 -2.48 16.68 -6.29
N ASP A 283 -3.08 17.35 -7.27
CA ASP A 283 -2.37 18.10 -8.29
C ASP A 283 -1.74 19.37 -7.67
N THR A 284 -0.44 19.53 -7.83
CA THR A 284 0.34 20.68 -7.37
C THR A 284 0.61 21.69 -8.48
N SER A 285 0.13 21.43 -9.70
CA SER A 285 0.34 22.33 -10.84
C SER A 285 -0.26 23.72 -10.58
N VAL A 286 0.42 24.71 -11.13
CA VAL A 286 -0.05 26.10 -11.20
C VAL A 286 -0.48 26.42 -12.65
N PRO A 287 -1.19 27.51 -12.92
CA PRO A 287 -1.63 27.86 -14.28
C PRO A 287 -0.53 27.76 -15.32
N GLU A 288 0.68 28.19 -14.96
CA GLU A 288 1.86 28.24 -15.84
C GLU A 288 2.39 26.85 -16.19
N THR A 289 2.21 25.88 -15.29
CA THR A 289 2.70 24.50 -15.48
C THR A 289 1.59 23.50 -15.83
N ARG A 290 0.37 23.97 -16.00
CA ARG A 290 -0.82 23.11 -16.26
C ARG A 290 -0.70 22.29 -17.55
N ASP A 291 0.02 22.80 -18.55
CA ASP A 291 0.28 22.13 -19.82
C ASP A 291 1.64 21.42 -19.86
N HIS A 292 2.34 21.29 -18.72
CA HIS A 292 3.59 20.55 -18.63
C HIS A 292 3.33 19.09 -18.27
N ILE A 293 4.08 18.18 -18.89
CA ILE A 293 4.19 16.79 -18.50
C ILE A 293 5.28 16.69 -17.43
N GLY A 294 4.98 16.01 -16.32
CA GLY A 294 5.94 15.82 -15.23
C GLY A 294 5.28 15.24 -13.98
N LEU A 295 6.07 15.04 -12.94
CA LEU A 295 5.58 14.64 -11.63
C LEU A 295 5.16 15.89 -10.86
N GLN A 296 3.89 16.26 -10.96
CA GLN A 296 3.26 17.41 -10.29
C GLN A 296 2.15 16.93 -9.35
N VAL A 297 2.41 15.87 -8.65
CA VAL A 297 1.50 15.26 -7.67
C VAL A 297 2.20 15.21 -6.32
N ASN A 298 1.45 15.57 -5.29
CA ASN A 298 1.81 15.33 -3.89
C ASN A 298 0.77 14.38 -3.28
N VAL A 299 1.20 13.46 -2.43
CA VAL A 299 0.30 12.64 -1.64
C VAL A 299 0.22 13.25 -0.25
N VAL A 300 -0.94 13.81 0.09
CA VAL A 300 -1.15 14.48 1.36
C VAL A 300 -2.05 13.62 2.24
N PRO A 301 -1.67 13.34 3.49
CA PRO A 301 -2.51 12.59 4.41
C PRO A 301 -3.80 13.35 4.74
N CYS A 302 -4.91 12.65 4.68
CA CYS A 302 -6.24 13.12 5.06
C CYS A 302 -6.66 12.37 6.31
N LEU A 303 -6.65 13.03 7.47
CA LEU A 303 -7.02 12.43 8.74
C LEU A 303 -8.53 12.26 8.83
N MET A 304 -8.97 11.04 9.14
CA MET A 304 -10.37 10.69 9.34
C MET A 304 -10.57 10.09 10.72
N GLU A 305 -11.65 10.48 11.36
CA GLU A 305 -12.11 9.94 12.65
C GLU A 305 -13.57 9.57 12.55
N ALA A 306 -13.95 8.44 13.14
CA ALA A 306 -15.34 8.02 13.23
C ALA A 306 -15.59 7.22 14.51
N THR A 307 -16.76 7.39 15.08
CA THR A 307 -17.30 6.59 16.18
C THR A 307 -18.53 5.80 15.70
N PRO A 308 -19.00 4.83 16.45
CA PRO A 308 -20.22 4.10 16.11
C PRO A 308 -21.45 4.99 15.94
N GLU A 309 -21.49 6.11 16.65
CA GLU A 309 -22.58 7.09 16.65
C GLU A 309 -22.47 8.12 15.53
N THR A 310 -21.29 8.22 14.89
CA THR A 310 -21.07 9.09 13.74
C THR A 310 -22.04 8.75 12.61
N THR A 311 -22.67 9.76 12.02
CA THR A 311 -23.54 9.59 10.84
C THR A 311 -22.75 9.80 9.53
N PHE A 312 -23.34 9.41 8.41
CA PHE A 312 -22.70 9.69 7.11
C PHE A 312 -22.63 11.19 6.82
N ARG A 313 -23.59 11.96 7.29
CA ARG A 313 -23.58 13.42 7.18
C ARG A 313 -22.43 14.04 7.97
N ASP A 314 -22.13 13.52 9.16
CA ASP A 314 -20.97 13.95 9.94
C ASP A 314 -19.65 13.62 9.22
N LEU A 315 -19.56 12.41 8.61
CA LEU A 315 -18.40 12.04 7.80
C LEU A 315 -18.22 12.92 6.57
N LEU A 316 -19.30 13.34 5.91
CA LEU A 316 -19.24 14.28 4.79
C LEU A 316 -18.64 15.62 5.22
N ALA A 317 -19.08 16.14 6.37
CA ALA A 317 -18.56 17.38 6.92
C ALA A 317 -17.07 17.24 7.30
N ALA A 318 -16.72 16.19 8.05
CA ALA A 318 -15.34 15.92 8.46
C ALA A 318 -14.41 15.70 7.27
N ALA A 319 -14.84 14.95 6.25
CA ALA A 319 -14.08 14.75 5.01
C ALA A 319 -13.91 16.08 4.24
N GLY A 320 -14.93 16.94 4.25
CA GLY A 320 -14.86 18.27 3.65
C GLY A 320 -13.80 19.15 4.31
N GLU A 321 -13.76 19.19 5.63
CA GLU A 321 -12.75 19.91 6.40
C GLU A 321 -11.34 19.34 6.17
N ALA A 322 -11.18 18.03 6.27
CA ALA A 322 -9.90 17.34 6.09
C ALA A 322 -9.35 17.55 4.66
N LEU A 323 -10.18 17.41 3.62
CA LEU A 323 -9.78 17.70 2.23
C LEU A 323 -9.51 19.17 1.99
N GLY A 324 -10.18 20.09 2.71
CA GLY A 324 -9.87 21.52 2.73
C GLY A 324 -8.44 21.78 3.20
N LEU A 325 -8.00 21.10 4.27
CA LEU A 325 -6.61 21.15 4.76
C LEU A 325 -5.63 20.54 3.75
N VAL A 326 -5.95 19.37 3.19
CA VAL A 326 -5.15 18.73 2.13
C VAL A 326 -4.94 19.70 0.96
N HIS A 327 -6.00 20.36 0.50
CA HIS A 327 -5.91 21.30 -0.61
C HIS A 327 -5.11 22.55 -0.28
N ARG A 328 -5.24 23.07 0.93
CA ARG A 328 -4.49 24.25 1.42
C ARG A 328 -3.00 23.96 1.43
N HIS A 329 -2.59 22.79 1.89
CA HIS A 329 -1.19 22.40 2.07
C HIS A 329 -0.64 21.52 0.93
N ARG A 330 -1.36 21.43 -0.20
CA ARG A 330 -0.99 20.54 -1.31
C ARG A 330 0.41 20.80 -1.89
N ARG A 331 0.95 22.01 -1.72
CA ARG A 331 2.25 22.41 -2.26
C ARG A 331 3.43 22.01 -1.36
N VAL A 332 3.17 21.75 -0.08
CA VAL A 332 4.19 21.30 0.86
C VAL A 332 4.43 19.80 0.63
N PRO A 333 5.63 19.39 0.15
CA PRO A 333 5.92 17.99 -0.05
C PRO A 333 5.85 17.24 1.28
N PHE A 334 5.00 16.24 1.36
CA PHE A 334 4.83 15.51 2.63
C PHE A 334 6.11 14.82 3.09
N SER A 335 6.98 14.41 2.15
CA SER A 335 8.34 13.92 2.44
C SER A 335 9.20 14.93 3.23
N TRP A 336 9.00 16.24 3.01
CA TRP A 336 9.68 17.28 3.77
C TRP A 336 9.12 17.40 5.18
N VAL A 337 7.80 17.26 5.34
CA VAL A 337 7.16 17.21 6.66
C VAL A 337 7.74 16.05 7.48
N LEU A 338 7.83 14.86 6.89
CA LEU A 338 8.41 13.68 7.55
C LEU A 338 9.90 13.90 7.90
N ARG A 339 10.66 14.53 7.01
CA ARG A 339 12.06 14.87 7.26
C ARG A 339 12.22 15.83 8.44
N GLU A 340 11.38 16.88 8.52
CA GLU A 340 11.42 17.84 9.60
C GLU A 340 10.95 17.25 10.94
N LEU A 341 9.91 16.41 10.94
CA LEU A 341 9.49 15.65 12.11
C LEU A 341 10.64 14.80 12.66
N ARG A 342 11.36 14.12 11.78
CA ARG A 342 12.55 13.34 12.17
C ARG A 342 13.68 14.22 12.71
N ARG A 343 14.00 15.31 12.00
CA ARG A 343 15.14 16.17 12.33
C ARG A 343 14.93 16.97 13.61
N ARG A 344 13.76 17.58 13.80
CA ARG A 344 13.47 18.52 14.92
C ARG A 344 12.93 17.79 16.15
N HIS A 345 12.21 16.71 15.97
CA HIS A 345 11.50 16.04 17.06
C HIS A 345 11.99 14.61 17.32
N GLY A 346 13.04 14.16 16.64
CA GLY A 346 13.64 12.83 16.83
C GLY A 346 12.69 11.69 16.47
N VAL A 347 11.64 11.98 15.72
CA VAL A 347 10.57 11.03 15.40
C VAL A 347 11.04 10.03 14.36
N ASP A 348 10.87 8.75 14.62
CA ASP A 348 11.04 7.72 13.60
C ASP A 348 9.81 7.63 12.70
N VAL A 349 9.82 8.41 11.65
CA VAL A 349 8.74 8.43 10.63
C VAL A 349 8.77 7.22 9.69
N SER A 350 9.80 6.38 9.76
CA SER A 350 9.92 5.20 8.89
C SER A 350 8.87 4.13 9.21
N GLN A 351 8.25 4.21 10.37
CA GLN A 351 7.24 3.28 10.86
C GLN A 351 5.79 3.79 10.65
N GLY A 352 5.61 5.01 10.11
CA GLY A 352 4.30 5.58 9.86
C GLY A 352 3.64 5.05 8.57
N ALA A 353 2.36 4.73 8.63
CA ALA A 353 1.56 4.35 7.46
C ALA A 353 0.78 5.56 6.91
N PHE A 354 1.45 6.70 6.78
CA PHE A 354 0.80 7.99 6.57
C PHE A 354 0.20 8.20 5.18
N ASP A 355 0.70 7.47 4.18
CA ASP A 355 0.33 7.64 2.78
C ASP A 355 0.10 6.30 2.07
N ARG A 356 0.09 5.20 2.83
CA ARG A 356 0.09 3.84 2.24
C ARG A 356 -1.26 3.37 1.71
N ILE A 357 -2.37 3.98 2.15
CA ILE A 357 -3.71 3.68 1.66
C ILE A 357 -4.27 4.93 1.01
N GLY A 358 -4.48 4.87 -0.30
CA GLY A 358 -4.91 5.99 -1.10
C GLY A 358 -6.34 5.90 -1.59
N VAL A 359 -6.95 7.08 -1.79
CA VAL A 359 -8.19 7.24 -2.53
C VAL A 359 -7.98 8.31 -3.59
N SER A 360 -8.29 8.00 -4.84
CA SER A 360 -8.15 8.94 -5.95
C SER A 360 -9.38 8.93 -6.86
N CYS A 361 -9.72 10.09 -7.37
CA CYS A 361 -10.75 10.25 -8.41
C CYS A 361 -10.30 11.34 -9.40
N PRO A 362 -9.29 11.07 -10.24
CA PRO A 362 -8.80 12.06 -11.19
C PRO A 362 -9.87 12.42 -12.21
N SER A 363 -9.93 13.70 -12.54
CA SER A 363 -10.77 14.22 -13.61
C SER A 363 -10.26 13.70 -14.95
N VAL A 364 -11.19 13.30 -15.83
CA VAL A 364 -10.88 12.95 -17.22
C VAL A 364 -11.06 14.21 -18.06
N ALA A 365 -10.06 14.56 -18.87
CA ALA A 365 -10.24 15.60 -19.86
C ALA A 365 -11.29 15.14 -20.90
N ARG A 366 -12.31 15.97 -21.12
CA ARG A 366 -13.42 15.63 -22.03
C ARG A 366 -13.11 15.91 -23.49
N ASP A 367 -12.22 16.86 -23.73
CA ASP A 367 -11.82 17.28 -25.08
C ASP A 367 -10.32 17.12 -25.23
N LEU A 368 -9.93 16.14 -26.05
CA LEU A 368 -8.53 15.86 -26.38
C LEU A 368 -8.16 16.48 -27.75
N GLY A 369 -9.13 16.92 -28.52
CA GLY A 369 -8.96 17.34 -29.91
C GLY A 369 -9.19 16.22 -30.92
N GLU A 370 -9.29 16.61 -32.19
CA GLU A 370 -9.55 15.72 -33.31
C GLU A 370 -8.45 15.86 -34.37
N VAL A 371 -8.24 14.80 -35.14
CA VAL A 371 -7.36 14.79 -36.32
C VAL A 371 -8.16 14.30 -37.52
N ALA A 372 -8.25 15.10 -38.57
CA ALA A 372 -9.02 14.76 -39.74
C ALA A 372 -8.60 13.42 -40.36
N GLY A 373 -9.57 12.55 -40.60
CA GLY A 373 -9.34 11.21 -41.18
C GLY A 373 -8.76 10.16 -40.24
N LEU A 374 -8.65 10.45 -38.97
CA LEU A 374 -8.21 9.49 -37.96
C LEU A 374 -9.20 9.40 -36.81
N GLU A 375 -9.42 8.19 -36.31
CA GLU A 375 -10.21 7.92 -35.11
C GLU A 375 -9.31 7.39 -34.00
N PHE A 376 -9.63 7.74 -32.74
CA PHE A 376 -8.82 7.42 -31.59
C PHE A 376 -9.66 6.81 -30.47
N ASP A 377 -9.25 5.63 -29.98
CA ASP A 377 -9.80 5.01 -28.78
C ASP A 377 -8.70 4.92 -27.72
N TRP A 378 -8.90 5.61 -26.57
CA TRP A 378 -7.89 5.79 -25.54
C TRP A 378 -8.14 4.87 -24.34
N ASP A 379 -7.11 4.12 -23.94
CA ASP A 379 -7.05 3.48 -22.63
C ASP A 379 -6.09 4.26 -21.70
N PHE A 380 -6.64 5.17 -20.89
CA PHE A 380 -5.89 5.91 -19.88
C PHE A 380 -5.76 5.16 -18.54
N PHE A 381 -6.40 4.01 -18.41
CA PHE A 381 -6.65 3.34 -17.13
C PHE A 381 -5.90 2.02 -17.00
N ALA A 382 -4.89 1.83 -17.82
CA ALA A 382 -3.99 0.72 -17.62
C ALA A 382 -3.42 0.73 -16.19
N PRO A 383 -3.31 -0.43 -15.53
CA PRO A 383 -2.82 -0.51 -14.17
C PRO A 383 -1.45 0.14 -14.02
N ASN A 384 -1.33 1.05 -13.09
CA ASN A 384 -0.04 1.58 -12.70
C ASN A 384 0.54 0.67 -11.61
N SER A 385 1.73 0.17 -11.84
CA SER A 385 2.46 -0.60 -10.85
C SER A 385 3.32 0.35 -10.01
N THR A 386 2.68 1.18 -9.17
CA THR A 386 3.43 2.01 -8.22
C THR A 386 3.40 1.39 -6.85
N ARG A 387 4.55 1.32 -6.21
CA ARG A 387 4.67 0.92 -4.80
C ARG A 387 4.40 2.04 -3.81
N SER A 388 4.06 3.23 -4.29
CA SER A 388 3.75 4.38 -3.44
C SER A 388 2.58 4.11 -2.49
N PHE A 389 1.70 3.17 -2.85
CA PHE A 389 0.59 2.74 -2.00
C PHE A 389 0.62 1.23 -1.79
N ASP A 390 0.34 0.78 -0.57
CA ASP A 390 0.01 -0.62 -0.33
C ASP A 390 -1.36 -0.97 -0.91
N LEU A 391 -2.26 0.01 -0.91
CA LEU A 391 -3.60 -0.09 -1.45
C LEU A 391 -4.07 1.28 -1.93
N ILE A 392 -4.59 1.36 -3.16
CA ILE A 392 -5.24 2.57 -3.67
C ILE A 392 -6.57 2.25 -4.32
N LEU A 393 -7.63 2.90 -3.83
CA LEU A 393 -8.95 2.89 -4.43
C LEU A 393 -9.00 3.99 -5.50
N GLN A 394 -8.96 3.59 -6.76
CA GLN A 394 -9.07 4.50 -7.90
C GLN A 394 -10.53 4.53 -8.38
N LEU A 395 -11.15 5.69 -8.27
CA LEU A 395 -12.51 5.92 -8.70
C LEU A 395 -12.53 6.78 -9.96
N ARG A 396 -13.53 6.59 -10.79
CA ARG A 396 -13.73 7.33 -12.05
C ARG A 396 -15.18 7.68 -12.21
N ARG A 397 -15.44 8.89 -12.67
CA ARG A 397 -16.77 9.33 -13.05
C ARG A 397 -16.95 9.17 -14.56
N GLU A 398 -18.04 8.55 -14.96
CA GLU A 398 -18.44 8.35 -16.36
C GLU A 398 -19.88 8.82 -16.52
N GLY A 399 -20.06 10.04 -17.01
CA GLY A 399 -21.38 10.68 -17.06
C GLY A 399 -22.03 10.77 -15.67
N ASP A 400 -23.15 10.09 -15.52
CA ASP A 400 -23.91 10.00 -14.28
C ASP A 400 -23.53 8.81 -13.39
N ALA A 401 -22.83 7.85 -13.93
CA ALA A 401 -22.30 6.71 -13.19
C ALA A 401 -20.85 6.97 -12.71
N ALA A 402 -20.36 6.06 -11.93
CA ALA A 402 -18.95 5.96 -11.58
C ALA A 402 -18.55 4.49 -11.54
N TYR A 403 -17.26 4.24 -11.66
CA TYR A 403 -16.69 2.92 -11.49
C TYR A 403 -15.37 3.03 -10.73
N GLY A 404 -14.90 1.92 -10.22
CA GLY A 404 -13.68 1.86 -9.46
C GLY A 404 -12.81 0.67 -9.80
N ARG A 405 -11.58 0.76 -9.36
CA ARG A 405 -10.59 -0.31 -9.31
C ARG A 405 -9.79 -0.17 -8.03
N LEU A 406 -9.43 -1.28 -7.44
CA LEU A 406 -8.54 -1.34 -6.31
C LEU A 406 -7.21 -1.93 -6.78
N ASP A 407 -6.13 -1.16 -6.67
CA ASP A 407 -4.77 -1.65 -6.86
C ASP A 407 -4.16 -1.89 -5.47
N PHE A 408 -3.56 -3.07 -5.22
CA PHE A 408 -3.07 -3.46 -3.90
C PHE A 408 -1.82 -4.33 -3.98
N THR A 409 -1.00 -4.27 -2.95
CA THR A 409 0.12 -5.19 -2.76
C THR A 409 -0.40 -6.48 -2.10
N PRO A 410 0.08 -7.67 -2.48
CA PRO A 410 -0.31 -8.93 -1.83
C PRO A 410 -0.05 -8.96 -0.33
N ALA A 411 0.88 -8.14 0.10
CA ALA A 411 1.22 -7.96 1.50
C ALA A 411 0.17 -7.20 2.31
N ALA A 412 -0.55 -6.27 1.70
CA ALA A 412 -1.60 -5.50 2.38
C ALA A 412 -2.95 -6.21 2.34
N LEU A 413 -3.25 -6.87 1.21
CA LEU A 413 -4.56 -7.43 0.95
C LEU A 413 -4.40 -8.64 0.01
N ASP A 414 -5.20 -9.67 0.20
CA ASP A 414 -5.33 -10.73 -0.79
C ASP A 414 -6.52 -10.49 -1.74
N GLN A 415 -6.65 -11.34 -2.75
CA GLN A 415 -7.68 -11.17 -3.79
C GLN A 415 -9.11 -11.29 -3.22
N ALA A 416 -9.32 -12.08 -2.18
CA ALA A 416 -10.64 -12.23 -1.55
C ALA A 416 -10.97 -11.01 -0.68
N GLY A 417 -10.02 -10.52 0.10
CA GLY A 417 -10.14 -9.27 0.85
C GLY A 417 -10.36 -8.06 -0.07
N ALA A 418 -9.69 -8.03 -1.23
CA ALA A 418 -9.87 -6.98 -2.22
C ALA A 418 -11.30 -6.99 -2.82
N ARG A 419 -11.82 -8.17 -3.19
CA ARG A 419 -13.21 -8.31 -3.63
C ARG A 419 -14.20 -7.91 -2.55
N ARG A 420 -13.93 -8.29 -1.30
CA ARG A 420 -14.76 -7.89 -0.17
C ARG A 420 -14.78 -6.38 0.01
N LEU A 421 -13.61 -5.72 0.03
CA LEU A 421 -13.53 -4.27 0.22
C LEU A 421 -14.30 -3.52 -0.86
N THR A 422 -14.19 -3.92 -2.13
CA THR A 422 -14.93 -3.28 -3.23
C THR A 422 -16.44 -3.54 -3.14
N ALA A 423 -16.86 -4.73 -2.70
CA ALA A 423 -18.27 -5.06 -2.48
C ALA A 423 -18.86 -4.25 -1.30
N ASP A 424 -18.12 -4.17 -0.18
CA ASP A 424 -18.53 -3.37 0.99
C ASP A 424 -18.61 -1.89 0.64
N PHE A 425 -17.68 -1.37 -0.16
CA PHE A 425 -17.73 0.02 -0.64
C PHE A 425 -19.01 0.29 -1.43
N THR A 426 -19.35 -0.56 -2.39
CA THR A 426 -20.56 -0.39 -3.22
C THR A 426 -21.83 -0.51 -2.39
N ARG A 427 -21.91 -1.52 -1.51
CA ARG A 427 -23.06 -1.75 -0.62
C ARG A 427 -23.27 -0.59 0.35
N LEU A 428 -22.20 -0.16 1.02
CA LEU A 428 -22.26 0.94 1.98
C LEU A 428 -22.58 2.26 1.30
N LEU A 429 -22.05 2.55 0.12
CA LEU A 429 -22.43 3.74 -0.64
C LEU A 429 -23.94 3.83 -0.83
N GLY A 430 -24.60 2.74 -1.21
CA GLY A 430 -26.06 2.68 -1.32
C GLY A 430 -26.76 2.95 0.00
N ALA A 431 -26.42 2.19 1.03
CA ALA A 431 -27.07 2.25 2.33
C ALA A 431 -26.88 3.61 3.05
N LEU A 432 -25.65 4.16 3.01
CA LEU A 432 -25.31 5.44 3.63
C LEU A 432 -26.00 6.62 2.93
N THR A 433 -26.12 6.56 1.60
CA THR A 433 -26.80 7.62 0.84
C THR A 433 -28.33 7.55 0.96
N GLU A 434 -28.88 6.39 1.30
CA GLU A 434 -30.30 6.20 1.59
C GLU A 434 -30.68 6.68 2.99
N ARG A 435 -29.83 6.45 3.99
CA ARG A 435 -30.06 6.81 5.40
C ARG A 435 -28.88 7.62 5.97
N PRO A 436 -28.63 8.85 5.48
CA PRO A 436 -27.42 9.61 5.80
C PRO A 436 -27.31 10.07 7.25
N ASP A 437 -28.43 10.12 7.97
CA ASP A 437 -28.53 10.54 9.37
C ASP A 437 -28.56 9.34 10.35
N ALA A 438 -28.49 8.11 9.84
CA ALA A 438 -28.39 6.93 10.70
C ALA A 438 -26.95 6.73 11.20
N PRO A 439 -26.75 6.35 12.48
CA PRO A 439 -25.44 6.05 13.03
C PRO A 439 -24.75 4.90 12.30
N LEU A 440 -23.41 4.98 12.13
CA LEU A 440 -22.62 4.00 11.38
C LEU A 440 -22.79 2.56 11.89
N HIS A 441 -22.96 2.36 13.20
CA HIS A 441 -23.16 1.03 13.78
C HIS A 441 -24.41 0.31 13.22
N THR A 442 -25.40 1.05 12.71
CA THR A 442 -26.63 0.47 12.12
C THR A 442 -26.41 -0.16 10.75
N PHE A 443 -25.26 0.09 10.11
CA PHE A 443 -24.86 -0.48 8.81
C PHE A 443 -23.92 -1.68 8.94
N ALA A 444 -23.57 -2.07 10.17
CA ALA A 444 -22.80 -3.29 10.41
C ALA A 444 -23.59 -4.51 9.87
N GLU A 445 -22.89 -5.44 9.23
CA GLU A 445 -23.52 -6.69 8.80
C GLU A 445 -24.08 -7.42 10.03
N PRO A 446 -25.35 -7.85 10.01
CA PRO A 446 -25.88 -8.66 11.08
C PRO A 446 -25.05 -9.95 11.17
N HIS A 447 -24.71 -10.36 12.40
CA HIS A 447 -23.97 -11.59 12.65
C HIS A 447 -24.78 -12.78 12.13
N VAL A 448 -24.38 -13.33 10.99
CA VAL A 448 -24.91 -14.62 10.55
C VAL A 448 -24.33 -15.65 11.52
N ARG A 449 -25.19 -16.31 12.30
CA ARG A 449 -24.86 -17.49 13.12
C ARG A 449 -23.97 -18.40 12.28
N PRO A 450 -22.86 -18.95 12.80
CA PRO A 450 -22.11 -19.96 12.10
C PRO A 450 -23.07 -21.11 11.83
N ALA A 451 -23.42 -21.31 10.56
CA ALA A 451 -23.88 -22.61 10.12
C ALA A 451 -22.69 -23.53 10.41
N GLY A 452 -22.88 -24.55 11.21
CA GLY A 452 -21.88 -25.61 11.42
C GLY A 452 -21.56 -26.21 10.05
N GLY A 453 -20.56 -25.66 9.37
CA GLY A 453 -20.03 -26.26 8.17
C GLY A 453 -19.22 -27.47 8.56
N PRO A 454 -19.24 -28.56 7.77
CA PRO A 454 -18.41 -29.71 8.03
C PRO A 454 -16.94 -29.27 8.08
N ALA A 455 -16.18 -29.81 9.01
CA ALA A 455 -14.74 -29.73 9.02
C ALA A 455 -14.21 -30.13 7.62
N PRO A 456 -13.13 -29.51 7.11
CA PRO A 456 -12.52 -29.98 5.88
C PRO A 456 -12.22 -31.46 6.04
N ASP A 457 -12.64 -32.27 5.05
CA ASP A 457 -12.47 -33.69 4.99
C ASP A 457 -11.05 -34.12 5.36
N GLY A 458 -10.87 -34.51 6.58
CA GLY A 458 -9.69 -35.09 7.15
C GLY A 458 -10.19 -36.02 8.26
N ASP A 459 -10.20 -37.26 7.94
CA ASP A 459 -10.52 -38.43 8.75
C ASP A 459 -10.43 -38.16 10.28
N THR A 460 -11.54 -37.76 10.90
CA THR A 460 -11.63 -37.49 12.35
C THR A 460 -11.91 -38.79 13.12
N ASP A 461 -12.07 -39.94 12.45
CA ASP A 461 -12.57 -41.16 13.07
C ASP A 461 -11.48 -42.05 13.67
N THR A 462 -10.22 -41.68 13.62
CA THR A 462 -9.16 -42.40 14.32
C THR A 462 -8.13 -41.47 14.94
N LEU A 463 -8.47 -40.82 16.05
CA LEU A 463 -7.47 -40.22 16.91
C LEU A 463 -6.68 -41.36 17.64
N PRO A 464 -5.36 -41.46 17.41
CA PRO A 464 -4.53 -42.41 18.16
C PRO A 464 -4.50 -42.01 19.65
N PRO A 465 -4.16 -42.93 20.55
CA PRO A 465 -4.12 -42.68 21.99
C PRO A 465 -3.21 -41.50 22.29
N THR A 466 -3.76 -40.52 23.00
CA THR A 466 -3.19 -39.20 23.28
C THR A 466 -2.16 -39.26 24.41
N ALA A 467 -0.93 -38.86 24.16
CA ALA A 467 0.01 -38.50 25.21
C ALA A 467 -0.34 -37.09 25.72
N ARG A 468 -0.54 -36.92 27.04
CA ARG A 468 -0.78 -35.62 27.70
C ARG A 468 0.52 -35.15 28.35
N GLY A 469 0.95 -33.94 28.04
CA GLY A 469 2.15 -33.35 28.62
C GLY A 469 2.24 -31.87 28.32
N SER A 470 3.22 -31.20 28.90
CA SER A 470 3.50 -29.80 28.53
C SER A 470 4.06 -29.74 27.09
N PHE A 471 3.80 -28.65 26.37
CA PHE A 471 4.23 -28.51 24.98
C PHE A 471 5.75 -28.72 24.77
N PRO A 472 6.67 -28.26 25.65
CA PRO A 472 8.10 -28.53 25.55
C PRO A 472 8.45 -30.04 25.65
N GLU A 473 7.76 -30.77 26.53
CA GLU A 473 8.00 -32.22 26.73
C GLU A 473 7.54 -33.02 25.52
N LEU A 474 6.42 -32.64 24.93
CA LEU A 474 5.87 -33.29 23.74
C LEU A 474 6.66 -32.95 22.46
N ALA A 475 7.19 -31.72 22.35
CA ALA A 475 8.08 -31.34 21.26
C ALA A 475 9.43 -32.07 21.32
N ALA A 476 9.95 -32.34 22.52
CA ALA A 476 11.14 -33.13 22.72
C ALA A 476 10.90 -34.64 22.39
N ALA A 477 9.75 -35.18 22.77
CA ALA A 477 9.36 -36.57 22.49
C ALA A 477 9.09 -36.79 20.99
N ALA A 478 8.50 -35.83 20.29
CA ALA A 478 8.21 -35.95 18.86
C ALA A 478 9.48 -35.82 17.98
N ALA A 479 10.57 -35.27 18.49
CA ALA A 479 11.86 -35.23 17.79
C ALA A 479 12.53 -36.63 17.70
N THR A 480 12.03 -37.62 18.44
CA THR A 480 12.65 -38.97 18.57
C THR A 480 11.91 -40.09 17.86
N GLY A 481 10.75 -39.86 17.19
CA GLY A 481 10.07 -40.94 16.45
C GLY A 481 8.66 -40.60 15.93
N PRO A 482 8.12 -41.35 14.95
CA PRO A 482 6.93 -40.98 14.18
C PRO A 482 5.59 -41.48 14.75
N ALA A 483 5.41 -41.63 16.06
CA ALA A 483 4.31 -42.47 16.58
C ALA A 483 3.33 -41.72 17.42
N ALA A 484 2.77 -40.79 17.43
CA ALA A 484 1.54 -40.25 18.05
C ALA A 484 1.41 -38.70 17.81
N VAL A 485 0.23 -38.27 17.45
CA VAL A 485 -0.10 -36.83 17.46
C VAL A 485 -0.33 -36.41 18.92
N PRO A 486 0.58 -35.67 19.55
CA PRO A 486 0.40 -35.25 20.93
C PRO A 486 -0.69 -34.22 21.03
N VAL A 487 -1.57 -34.31 22.04
CA VAL A 487 -2.49 -33.25 22.43
C VAL A 487 -1.83 -32.47 23.58
N ALA A 488 -1.42 -31.26 23.32
CA ALA A 488 -0.85 -30.39 24.33
C ALA A 488 -1.93 -29.47 24.90
N HIS A 489 -2.05 -29.44 26.24
CA HIS A 489 -2.78 -28.35 26.89
C HIS A 489 -1.95 -27.08 26.77
N CYS A 490 -2.44 -26.10 25.99
CA CYS A 490 -1.71 -24.87 25.71
C CYS A 490 -2.46 -23.67 26.30
N PRO A 491 -2.13 -23.24 27.54
CA PRO A 491 -2.58 -21.93 28.01
C PRO A 491 -2.00 -20.83 27.13
N VAL A 492 -2.72 -19.72 26.98
CA VAL A 492 -2.34 -18.53 26.20
C VAL A 492 -0.85 -18.15 26.37
N GLU A 493 -0.37 -18.27 27.58
CA GLU A 493 1.00 -17.91 27.96
C GLU A 493 2.09 -18.81 27.35
N GLN A 494 1.71 -20.01 26.89
CA GLN A 494 2.63 -21.00 26.30
C GLN A 494 2.56 -21.05 24.77
N PHE A 495 1.75 -20.24 24.15
CA PHE A 495 1.67 -20.11 22.67
C PHE A 495 2.95 -19.49 22.06
N LEU A 496 3.98 -19.31 22.89
CA LEU A 496 5.27 -18.75 22.52
C LEU A 496 6.08 -19.79 21.73
N PRO A 497 6.68 -19.41 20.59
CA PRO A 497 7.67 -20.23 19.94
C PRO A 497 8.91 -20.34 20.83
N THR A 498 9.04 -21.46 21.50
CA THR A 498 10.32 -21.84 22.09
C THR A 498 11.25 -22.35 20.98
N PRO A 499 12.59 -22.38 21.16
CA PRO A 499 13.49 -22.99 20.20
C PRO A 499 13.10 -24.42 19.83
N ALA A 500 12.50 -25.17 20.76
CA ALA A 500 11.97 -26.50 20.53
C ALA A 500 10.76 -26.50 19.56
N VAL A 501 9.83 -25.54 19.69
CA VAL A 501 8.70 -25.34 18.79
C VAL A 501 9.18 -24.97 17.38
N ALA A 502 10.18 -24.08 17.28
CA ALA A 502 10.77 -23.71 16.01
C ALA A 502 11.51 -24.89 15.35
N ALA A 503 12.17 -25.73 16.10
CA ALA A 503 12.81 -26.95 15.60
C ALA A 503 11.78 -27.97 15.12
N TYR A 504 10.72 -28.19 15.87
CA TYR A 504 9.62 -29.09 15.51
C TYR A 504 8.86 -28.60 14.26
N ARG A 505 8.64 -27.28 14.15
CA ARG A 505 8.13 -26.65 12.92
C ARG A 505 8.99 -26.99 11.71
N ARG A 506 10.30 -26.83 11.82
CA ARG A 506 11.24 -27.14 10.71
C ARG A 506 11.21 -28.62 10.30
N ALA A 507 10.92 -29.51 11.25
CA ALA A 507 10.80 -30.95 11.01
C ALA A 507 9.47 -31.39 10.36
N GLY A 508 8.51 -30.49 10.18
CA GLY A 508 7.21 -30.79 9.53
C GLY A 508 6.20 -31.48 10.45
N GLY A 509 6.34 -31.34 11.77
CA GLY A 509 5.46 -31.98 12.76
C GLY A 509 4.02 -31.43 12.79
N ARG A 510 3.08 -32.27 13.24
CA ARG A 510 1.66 -31.95 13.50
C ARG A 510 1.35 -32.10 14.98
N VAL A 511 0.69 -31.08 15.56
CA VAL A 511 0.26 -31.09 16.97
C VAL A 511 -1.19 -30.65 17.06
N LEU A 512 -1.98 -31.34 17.88
CA LEU A 512 -3.29 -30.85 18.29
C LEU A 512 -3.15 -30.05 19.59
N LEU A 513 -3.59 -28.80 19.59
CA LEU A 513 -3.53 -27.90 20.75
C LEU A 513 -4.92 -27.71 21.32
N ASP A 514 -5.13 -28.08 22.57
CA ASP A 514 -6.35 -27.72 23.33
C ASP A 514 -6.15 -26.29 23.86
N VAL A 515 -6.88 -25.34 23.27
CA VAL A 515 -6.71 -23.90 23.52
C VAL A 515 -7.60 -23.45 24.65
N VAL A 516 -6.99 -22.90 25.68
CA VAL A 516 -7.67 -22.36 26.84
C VAL A 516 -7.28 -20.91 27.06
N ASP A 517 -8.26 -20.03 27.07
CA ASP A 517 -8.08 -18.61 27.41
C ASP A 517 -8.36 -18.42 28.91
N PRO A 518 -7.49 -17.72 29.67
CA PRO A 518 -7.67 -17.50 31.10
C PRO A 518 -8.96 -16.78 31.47
N ALA A 519 -9.43 -15.87 30.61
CA ALA A 519 -10.65 -15.10 30.83
C ALA A 519 -11.90 -15.78 30.29
N LEU A 520 -11.78 -16.48 29.15
CA LEU A 520 -12.90 -17.04 28.40
C LEU A 520 -13.05 -18.57 28.59
N GLY A 521 -12.06 -19.24 29.18
CA GLY A 521 -12.04 -20.70 29.36
C GLY A 521 -11.66 -21.44 28.06
N ARG A 522 -12.03 -22.73 27.96
CA ARG A 522 -11.71 -23.57 26.81
C ARG A 522 -12.37 -23.05 25.53
N LEU A 523 -11.56 -22.78 24.51
CA LEU A 523 -11.99 -22.28 23.20
C LEU A 523 -12.22 -23.39 22.18
N GLY A 524 -11.43 -24.47 22.25
CA GLY A 524 -11.50 -25.60 21.33
C GLY A 524 -10.14 -26.19 21.01
N VAL A 525 -10.08 -27.05 20.00
CA VAL A 525 -8.85 -27.72 19.56
C VAL A 525 -8.36 -27.09 18.26
N CYS A 526 -7.07 -26.83 18.17
CA CYS A 526 -6.40 -26.38 16.97
C CYS A 526 -5.53 -27.50 16.37
N ASP A 527 -5.62 -27.73 15.07
CA ASP A 527 -4.68 -28.53 14.31
C ASP A 527 -3.50 -27.65 13.87
N TRP A 528 -2.39 -27.77 14.57
CA TRP A 528 -1.21 -26.98 14.28
C TRP A 528 -0.26 -27.73 13.34
N ARG A 529 -0.14 -27.25 12.12
CA ARG A 529 0.76 -27.75 11.08
C ARG A 529 1.90 -26.79 10.86
N ALA A 530 3.09 -27.32 10.75
CA ALA A 530 4.35 -26.56 10.72
C ALA A 530 4.52 -25.54 9.59
N ARG A 531 3.68 -25.57 8.57
CA ARG A 531 3.83 -24.75 7.36
C ARG A 531 2.78 -23.65 7.18
N ASP A 532 1.96 -23.37 8.18
CA ASP A 532 1.02 -22.26 8.10
C ASP A 532 1.57 -21.04 8.85
N PRO A 533 2.18 -20.07 8.15
CA PRO A 533 2.80 -18.89 8.76
C PRO A 533 1.77 -17.89 9.30
N TYR A 534 0.46 -18.11 9.06
CA TYR A 534 -0.58 -17.10 9.32
C TYR A 534 -1.49 -17.41 10.50
N GLY A 535 -1.12 -18.34 11.37
CA GLY A 535 -1.90 -18.72 12.54
C GLY A 535 -2.47 -20.12 12.46
N ILE A 536 -3.29 -20.48 13.43
CA ILE A 536 -3.75 -21.86 13.64
C ILE A 536 -5.26 -21.92 13.52
N TRP A 537 -5.79 -22.84 12.72
CA TRP A 537 -7.21 -23.07 12.60
C TRP A 537 -7.78 -23.79 13.82
N LEU A 538 -8.87 -23.25 14.36
CA LEU A 538 -9.65 -23.92 15.38
C LEU A 538 -10.55 -24.96 14.69
N THR A 539 -10.21 -26.24 14.82
CA THR A 539 -10.89 -27.33 14.13
C THR A 539 -12.09 -27.89 14.89
N ASP A 540 -12.10 -27.76 16.22
CA ASP A 540 -13.18 -28.20 17.09
C ASP A 540 -13.48 -27.11 18.13
N PRO A 541 -14.32 -26.12 17.78
CA PRO A 541 -14.72 -25.07 18.72
C PRO A 541 -15.55 -25.65 19.86
N ALA A 542 -15.39 -25.10 21.06
CA ALA A 542 -16.12 -25.55 22.24
C ALA A 542 -17.65 -25.43 22.02
N PRO A 543 -18.41 -26.52 22.20
CA PRO A 543 -19.84 -26.52 21.89
C PRO A 543 -20.64 -25.55 22.76
N GLY A 544 -21.67 -24.95 22.17
CA GLY A 544 -22.60 -24.06 22.87
C GLY A 544 -22.08 -22.64 23.18
N ARG A 545 -20.86 -22.32 22.74
CA ARG A 545 -20.25 -21.00 22.97
C ARG A 545 -19.83 -20.37 21.63
N PRO A 546 -20.68 -19.54 21.00
CA PRO A 546 -20.34 -18.93 19.71
C PRO A 546 -19.13 -18.01 19.87
N LEU A 547 -18.12 -18.24 19.01
CA LEU A 547 -16.94 -17.40 18.95
C LEU A 547 -17.20 -16.18 18.08
N ARG A 548 -16.65 -15.04 18.48
CA ARG A 548 -16.70 -13.78 17.74
C ARG A 548 -15.35 -13.10 17.77
N VAL A 549 -15.12 -12.22 16.84
CA VAL A 549 -13.93 -11.33 16.83
C VAL A 549 -14.42 -9.93 17.18
N THR A 550 -13.72 -9.26 18.07
CA THR A 550 -14.13 -7.95 18.59
C THR A 550 -13.00 -6.92 18.41
N ASP A 551 -13.38 -5.66 18.43
CA ASP A 551 -12.43 -4.57 18.68
C ASP A 551 -12.00 -4.55 20.18
N PRO A 552 -11.05 -3.67 20.57
CA PRO A 552 -10.61 -3.58 21.97
C PRO A 552 -11.74 -3.20 22.95
N GLU A 553 -12.81 -2.60 22.48
CA GLU A 553 -13.97 -2.21 23.29
C GLU A 553 -15.07 -3.29 23.35
N GLY A 554 -14.78 -4.47 22.80
CA GLY A 554 -15.68 -5.63 22.86
C GLY A 554 -16.77 -5.65 21.79
N ARG A 555 -16.78 -4.71 20.83
CA ARG A 555 -17.76 -4.71 19.72
C ARG A 555 -17.34 -5.73 18.67
N THR A 556 -18.30 -6.49 18.18
CA THR A 556 -18.02 -7.52 17.20
C THR A 556 -17.64 -6.94 15.84
N LEU A 557 -16.56 -7.45 15.26
CA LEU A 557 -16.05 -7.10 13.95
C LEU A 557 -16.64 -8.02 12.86
N PRO A 558 -16.77 -7.54 11.63
CA PRO A 558 -17.18 -8.36 10.48
C PRO A 558 -16.25 -9.56 10.25
N ARG A 559 -16.76 -10.61 9.61
CA ARG A 559 -15.92 -11.73 9.16
C ARG A 559 -14.82 -11.25 8.23
N GLY A 560 -13.66 -11.89 8.29
CA GLY A 560 -12.47 -11.52 7.54
C GLY A 560 -11.68 -10.37 8.16
N ILE A 561 -12.14 -9.80 9.26
CA ILE A 561 -11.41 -8.78 10.01
C ILE A 561 -10.75 -9.41 11.22
N ALA A 562 -9.46 -9.13 11.41
CA ALA A 562 -8.74 -9.60 12.58
C ALA A 562 -8.96 -8.68 13.78
N GLY A 563 -9.20 -9.28 14.95
CA GLY A 563 -9.43 -8.55 16.19
C GLY A 563 -9.15 -9.43 17.40
N LEU A 564 -9.73 -9.07 18.54
CA LEU A 564 -9.66 -9.88 19.77
C LEU A 564 -10.75 -10.98 19.74
N LEU A 565 -10.39 -12.18 20.17
CA LEU A 565 -11.35 -13.27 20.24
C LEU A 565 -12.27 -13.05 21.43
N GLY A 566 -13.57 -13.16 21.22
CA GLY A 566 -14.61 -13.10 22.24
C GLY A 566 -15.49 -14.35 22.19
N VAL A 567 -16.26 -14.60 23.26
CA VAL A 567 -17.15 -15.77 23.39
C VAL A 567 -18.55 -15.31 23.80
N GLY A 568 -19.56 -15.70 23.05
CA GLY A 568 -20.95 -15.34 23.33
C GLY A 568 -21.15 -13.83 23.41
N ASP A 569 -21.94 -13.42 24.36
CA ASP A 569 -22.23 -12.00 24.65
C ASP A 569 -21.33 -11.42 25.76
N ASP A 570 -20.28 -12.15 26.17
CA ASP A 570 -19.30 -11.66 27.17
C ASP A 570 -18.59 -10.43 26.61
N PRO A 571 -18.73 -9.25 27.22
CA PRO A 571 -18.10 -8.03 26.71
C PRO A 571 -16.57 -8.02 26.85
N ARG A 572 -16.01 -8.95 27.65
CA ARG A 572 -14.57 -9.03 27.87
C ARG A 572 -13.87 -9.64 26.65
N PRO A 573 -12.88 -8.98 26.07
CA PRO A 573 -12.06 -9.60 25.04
C PRO A 573 -11.14 -10.66 25.65
N GLY A 574 -10.91 -11.74 24.89
CA GLY A 574 -9.93 -12.76 25.26
C GLY A 574 -8.48 -12.31 25.03
N GLY A 575 -7.57 -13.13 25.53
CA GLY A 575 -6.12 -12.92 25.35
C GLY A 575 -5.57 -13.26 23.95
N PHE A 576 -6.43 -13.73 23.02
CA PHE A 576 -6.04 -14.08 21.66
C PHE A 576 -6.50 -13.07 20.62
N ARG A 577 -5.68 -12.86 19.60
CA ARG A 577 -6.11 -12.31 18.33
C ARG A 577 -6.54 -13.41 17.39
N ALA A 578 -7.64 -13.18 16.69
CA ALA A 578 -8.21 -14.13 15.77
C ALA A 578 -8.90 -13.42 14.60
N TRP A 579 -9.26 -14.16 13.59
CA TRP A 579 -10.23 -13.75 12.58
C TRP A 579 -11.13 -14.93 12.19
N ILE A 580 -12.31 -14.62 11.69
CA ILE A 580 -13.29 -15.60 11.24
C ILE A 580 -13.42 -15.44 9.74
N ASP A 581 -13.24 -16.53 8.98
CA ASP A 581 -13.39 -16.50 7.52
C ASP A 581 -14.86 -16.41 7.07
N ALA A 582 -15.08 -16.35 5.76
CA ALA A 582 -16.42 -16.29 5.19
C ALA A 582 -17.28 -17.52 5.54
N ASP A 583 -16.65 -18.66 5.74
CA ASP A 583 -17.30 -19.94 6.08
C ASP A 583 -17.55 -20.07 7.59
N GLY A 584 -17.13 -19.10 8.40
CA GLY A 584 -17.28 -19.12 9.86
C GLY A 584 -16.19 -19.89 10.61
N ARG A 585 -15.11 -20.30 9.95
CA ARG A 585 -13.97 -20.96 10.59
C ARG A 585 -13.12 -19.93 11.31
N VAL A 586 -12.68 -20.24 12.51
CA VAL A 586 -11.88 -19.37 13.36
C VAL A 586 -10.40 -19.67 13.19
N ARG A 587 -9.62 -18.66 12.96
CA ARG A 587 -8.17 -18.73 12.93
C ARG A 587 -7.56 -17.94 14.05
N LEU A 588 -6.77 -18.58 14.89
CA LEU A 588 -6.00 -17.91 15.93
C LEU A 588 -4.68 -17.39 15.34
N LEU A 589 -4.40 -16.13 15.58
CA LEU A 589 -3.21 -15.44 15.05
C LEU A 589 -2.07 -15.35 16.07
N GLY A 590 -2.36 -15.57 17.35
CA GLY A 590 -1.43 -15.45 18.47
C GLY A 590 -2.05 -14.69 19.62
N THR A 591 -1.25 -14.41 20.67
CA THR A 591 -1.73 -13.65 21.83
C THR A 591 -1.85 -12.16 21.51
N ALA A 592 -2.76 -11.49 22.18
CA ALA A 592 -3.07 -10.08 21.92
C ALA A 592 -1.89 -9.13 22.15
N ASP A 593 -0.95 -9.51 23.03
CA ASP A 593 0.27 -8.78 23.34
C ASP A 593 1.42 -9.04 22.34
N GLN A 594 1.41 -10.20 21.67
CA GLN A 594 2.47 -10.61 20.74
C GLN A 594 2.21 -10.21 19.31
N VAL A 595 0.95 -10.21 18.92
CA VAL A 595 0.53 -9.98 17.53
C VAL A 595 -0.01 -8.56 17.40
N ARG A 596 0.53 -7.82 16.45
CA ARG A 596 0.08 -6.48 16.07
C ARG A 596 -0.34 -6.45 14.61
N HIS A 597 -1.24 -5.56 14.29
CA HIS A 597 -1.64 -5.31 12.90
C HIS A 597 -0.95 -4.07 12.36
N TRP A 598 -0.50 -4.17 11.13
CA TRP A 598 0.12 -3.08 10.39
C TRP A 598 -0.35 -3.13 8.93
N VAL A 599 -1.14 -2.16 8.52
CA VAL A 599 -1.64 -2.05 7.12
C VAL A 599 -2.07 -3.42 6.57
N GLY A 600 -3.05 -4.05 7.21
CA GLY A 600 -3.55 -5.37 6.83
C GLY A 600 -2.62 -6.56 7.11
N ARG A 601 -1.41 -6.34 7.63
CA ARG A 601 -0.47 -7.40 8.00
C ARG A 601 -0.54 -7.72 9.49
N THR A 602 -0.19 -8.94 9.80
CA THR A 602 -0.01 -9.38 11.16
C THR A 602 1.49 -9.45 11.44
N LEU A 603 1.95 -8.70 12.41
CA LEU A 603 3.32 -8.73 12.89
C LEU A 603 3.36 -9.63 14.12
N ASP A 604 4.09 -10.75 14.02
CA ASP A 604 4.36 -11.65 15.13
C ASP A 604 5.74 -11.31 15.72
N ARG A 605 5.75 -10.82 16.97
CA ARG A 605 6.99 -10.47 17.69
C ARG A 605 7.97 -11.65 17.75
N ALA A 606 7.46 -12.84 17.92
CA ALA A 606 8.31 -14.02 18.05
C ALA A 606 8.96 -14.44 16.72
N GLU A 607 8.30 -14.24 15.60
CA GLU A 607 8.90 -14.42 14.28
C GLU A 607 10.05 -13.40 14.08
N ALA A 608 9.81 -12.15 14.43
CA ALA A 608 10.83 -11.11 14.37
C ALA A 608 12.06 -11.44 15.26
N GLU A 609 11.83 -11.88 16.49
CA GLU A 609 12.89 -12.30 17.42
C GLU A 609 13.68 -13.49 16.85
N THR A 610 13.01 -14.45 16.21
CA THR A 610 13.65 -15.60 15.56
C THR A 610 14.57 -15.17 14.41
N VAL A 611 14.12 -14.23 13.59
CA VAL A 611 14.92 -13.67 12.50
C VAL A 611 16.16 -12.97 13.03
N LEU A 612 16.00 -12.18 14.09
CA LEU A 612 17.13 -11.48 14.72
C LEU A 612 18.13 -12.42 15.38
N ALA A 613 17.64 -13.44 16.10
CA ALA A 613 18.48 -14.44 16.74
C ALA A 613 19.27 -15.30 15.75
N ALA A 614 18.81 -15.40 14.50
CA ALA A 614 19.52 -16.12 13.44
C ALA A 614 20.66 -15.32 12.80
N LEU A 615 20.80 -14.02 13.12
CA LEU A 615 21.87 -13.19 12.57
C LEU A 615 23.23 -13.61 13.15
N PRO A 616 24.28 -13.70 12.31
CA PRO A 616 25.64 -14.01 12.79
C PRO A 616 26.12 -13.01 13.83
N GLY A 617 26.60 -13.52 14.96
CA GLY A 617 27.12 -12.70 16.06
C GLY A 617 26.05 -12.17 17.02
N VAL A 618 24.78 -12.54 16.89
CA VAL A 618 23.74 -12.26 17.89
C VAL A 618 23.73 -13.35 18.94
N GLN A 619 23.87 -12.98 20.19
CA GLN A 619 23.72 -13.84 21.34
C GLN A 619 22.27 -13.92 21.79
N GLU A 620 21.60 -12.78 21.88
CA GLU A 620 20.20 -12.66 22.26
C GLU A 620 19.54 -11.53 21.46
N ALA A 621 18.25 -11.66 21.22
CA ALA A 621 17.46 -10.61 20.63
C ALA A 621 16.07 -10.55 21.26
N ALA A 622 15.50 -9.36 21.31
CA ALA A 622 14.11 -9.14 21.71
C ALA A 622 13.49 -8.00 20.90
N VAL A 623 12.20 -8.08 20.72
CA VAL A 623 11.42 -7.06 20.00
C VAL A 623 10.38 -6.47 20.93
N VAL A 624 10.27 -5.14 20.95
CA VAL A 624 9.23 -4.42 21.66
C VAL A 624 8.39 -3.67 20.65
N THR A 625 7.08 -3.84 20.76
CA THR A 625 6.09 -3.04 20.01
C THR A 625 5.43 -2.07 20.96
N GLY A 626 5.39 -0.78 20.63
CA GLY A 626 4.77 0.23 21.49
C GLY A 626 3.25 -0.01 21.64
N ASP A 627 2.73 0.28 22.82
CA ASP A 627 1.30 0.15 23.15
C ASP A 627 0.48 1.37 22.72
N SER A 628 1.11 2.49 22.43
CA SER A 628 0.48 3.73 22.02
C SER A 628 0.36 3.79 20.50
N GLY A 629 -0.84 3.70 20.00
CA GLY A 629 -1.37 4.07 18.66
C GLY A 629 -0.50 3.78 17.44
N ALA A 630 0.71 4.28 17.38
CA ALA A 630 1.64 3.97 16.29
C ALA A 630 2.40 2.67 16.57
N LEU A 631 2.44 1.79 15.58
CA LEU A 631 3.25 0.58 15.69
C LEU A 631 4.73 0.96 15.62
N ARG A 632 5.32 1.24 16.76
CA ARG A 632 6.76 1.43 16.91
C ARG A 632 7.40 0.07 17.20
N VAL A 633 8.20 -0.42 16.27
CA VAL A 633 8.97 -1.64 16.47
C VAL A 633 10.40 -1.27 16.86
N ARG A 634 10.82 -1.72 18.03
CA ARG A 634 12.19 -1.56 18.53
C ARG A 634 12.79 -2.95 18.68
N ALA A 635 13.95 -3.16 18.08
CA ALA A 635 14.70 -4.39 18.18
C ALA A 635 15.91 -4.19 19.07
N ALA A 636 16.01 -4.95 20.15
CA ALA A 636 17.19 -5.04 20.98
C ALA A 636 18.03 -6.24 20.54
N VAL A 637 19.33 -6.03 20.34
CA VAL A 637 20.30 -7.06 19.99
C VAL A 637 21.41 -7.07 21.02
N VAL A 638 21.73 -8.25 21.55
CA VAL A 638 22.90 -8.47 22.40
C VAL A 638 23.94 -9.22 21.56
N PRO A 639 25.07 -8.60 21.22
CA PRO A 639 26.14 -9.24 20.47
C PRO A 639 26.86 -10.34 21.25
N THR A 640 27.36 -11.36 20.56
CA THR A 640 28.30 -12.32 21.13
C THR A 640 29.63 -11.62 21.49
N ALA A 641 30.30 -12.08 22.54
CA ALA A 641 31.58 -11.51 22.95
C ALA A 641 32.59 -11.51 21.80
N GLY A 642 33.22 -10.37 21.55
CA GLY A 642 34.18 -10.18 20.46
C GLY A 642 33.62 -9.75 19.12
N THR A 643 32.29 -9.54 18.99
CA THR A 643 31.67 -8.91 17.80
C THR A 643 31.71 -7.40 17.89
N ASP A 644 31.75 -6.75 16.72
CA ASP A 644 31.74 -5.28 16.60
C ASP A 644 30.47 -4.69 17.22
N PRO A 645 30.55 -3.84 18.25
CA PRO A 645 29.38 -3.23 18.86
C PRO A 645 28.82 -2.05 18.06
N ASP A 646 29.38 -1.69 16.88
CA ASP A 646 28.88 -0.54 16.11
C ASP A 646 27.39 -0.72 15.71
N PRO A 647 26.48 0.13 16.23
CA PRO A 647 25.07 0.07 15.90
C PRO A 647 24.75 0.20 14.41
N ARG A 648 25.66 0.78 13.60
CA ARG A 648 25.48 0.93 12.15
C ARG A 648 25.59 -0.40 11.44
N VAL A 649 26.48 -1.26 11.88
CA VAL A 649 26.64 -2.63 11.33
C VAL A 649 25.39 -3.43 11.61
N TRP A 650 24.89 -3.39 12.84
CA TRP A 650 23.68 -4.09 13.25
C TRP A 650 22.43 -3.57 12.57
N ARG A 651 22.26 -2.25 12.43
CA ARG A 651 21.14 -1.67 11.65
C ARG A 651 21.10 -2.19 10.21
N ARG A 652 22.25 -2.33 9.56
CA ARG A 652 22.35 -2.85 8.20
C ARG A 652 22.02 -4.34 8.14
N ALA A 653 22.53 -5.14 9.08
CA ALA A 653 22.28 -6.58 9.16
C ALA A 653 20.78 -6.87 9.43
N VAL A 654 20.20 -6.18 10.40
CA VAL A 654 18.78 -6.29 10.75
C VAL A 654 17.91 -5.90 9.55
N ARG A 655 18.18 -4.77 8.90
CA ARG A 655 17.39 -4.34 7.72
C ARG A 655 17.39 -5.35 6.56
N ARG A 656 18.49 -6.08 6.39
CA ARG A 656 18.59 -7.10 5.34
C ARG A 656 17.79 -8.37 5.66
N ALA A 657 17.73 -8.72 6.93
CA ALA A 657 17.04 -9.93 7.40
C ALA A 657 15.57 -9.69 7.74
N TRP A 658 15.19 -8.42 7.98
CA TRP A 658 13.85 -8.05 8.42
C TRP A 658 12.81 -8.45 7.37
N PRO A 659 11.69 -9.05 7.78
CA PRO A 659 10.66 -9.49 6.84
C PRO A 659 10.17 -8.35 5.95
N ALA A 660 10.07 -8.64 4.66
CA ALA A 660 9.61 -7.66 3.68
C ALA A 660 8.21 -7.14 4.05
N GLY A 661 8.10 -5.82 4.14
CA GLY A 661 6.82 -5.14 4.40
C GLY A 661 6.42 -5.01 5.87
N TRP A 662 7.24 -5.45 6.79
CA TRP A 662 7.11 -5.03 8.18
C TRP A 662 7.73 -3.65 8.38
N PRO A 663 7.22 -2.82 9.32
CA PRO A 663 7.85 -1.54 9.63
C PRO A 663 9.30 -1.81 10.08
N PRO A 664 10.28 -1.11 9.51
CA PRO A 664 11.67 -1.34 9.87
C PRO A 664 11.88 -1.00 11.35
N PRO A 665 12.53 -1.85 12.14
CA PRO A 665 12.73 -1.59 13.56
C PRO A 665 13.79 -0.53 13.79
N THR A 666 13.63 0.24 14.87
CA THR A 666 14.76 0.94 15.47
C THR A 666 15.63 -0.07 16.19
N VAL A 667 16.90 -0.15 15.82
CA VAL A 667 17.83 -1.16 16.37
C VAL A 667 18.65 -0.56 17.50
N HIS A 668 18.59 -1.19 18.65
CA HIS A 668 19.38 -0.87 19.84
C HIS A 668 20.33 -2.02 20.16
N VAL A 669 21.57 -1.71 20.45
CA VAL A 669 22.58 -2.68 20.90
C VAL A 669 22.69 -2.57 22.41
N LEU A 670 22.48 -3.68 23.11
CA LEU A 670 22.50 -3.75 24.56
C LEU A 670 23.55 -4.77 25.00
N ASP A 671 24.11 -4.57 26.19
CA ASP A 671 25.04 -5.53 26.82
C ASP A 671 24.30 -6.77 27.35
N ARG A 672 23.03 -6.60 27.72
CA ARG A 672 22.14 -7.69 28.17
C ARG A 672 20.66 -7.29 28.07
N LEU A 673 19.78 -8.27 27.91
CA LEU A 673 18.35 -8.06 28.03
C LEU A 673 17.89 -8.03 29.49
N PRO A 674 17.00 -7.10 29.91
CA PRO A 674 16.41 -7.12 31.25
C PRO A 674 15.52 -8.36 31.40
N ARG A 675 15.60 -8.99 32.59
CA ARG A 675 14.87 -10.25 32.86
C ARG A 675 14.07 -10.18 34.16
N LEU A 676 12.91 -10.81 34.14
CA LEU A 676 12.13 -11.11 35.34
C LEU A 676 12.80 -12.20 36.16
N ALA A 677 12.37 -12.37 37.41
CA ALA A 677 12.85 -13.44 38.28
C ALA A 677 12.64 -14.86 37.70
N SER A 678 11.66 -15.01 36.78
CA SER A 678 11.41 -16.24 36.01
C SER A 678 12.44 -16.53 34.92
N GLY A 679 13.40 -15.63 34.66
CA GLY A 679 14.35 -15.72 33.57
C GLY A 679 13.81 -15.23 32.20
N ARG A 680 12.54 -14.89 32.10
CA ARG A 680 11.92 -14.31 30.88
C ARG A 680 12.39 -12.86 30.70
N VAL A 681 12.41 -12.38 29.44
CA VAL A 681 12.67 -10.96 29.17
C VAL A 681 11.57 -10.10 29.78
N ASP A 682 11.97 -9.11 30.57
CA ASP A 682 11.06 -8.11 31.10
C ASP A 682 10.73 -7.09 30.01
N GLY A 683 9.60 -7.26 29.38
CA GLY A 683 9.16 -6.40 28.27
C GLY A 683 8.96 -4.93 28.70
N VAL A 684 8.52 -4.69 29.93
CA VAL A 684 8.30 -3.33 30.45
C VAL A 684 9.63 -2.63 30.70
N ALA A 685 10.54 -3.30 31.39
CA ALA A 685 11.89 -2.77 31.63
C ALA A 685 12.67 -2.59 30.32
N LEU A 686 12.48 -3.50 29.35
CA LEU A 686 13.09 -3.39 28.03
C LEU A 686 12.52 -2.19 27.26
N ALA A 687 11.21 -2.01 27.24
CA ALA A 687 10.57 -0.85 26.58
C ALA A 687 11.13 0.47 27.14
N ALA A 688 11.21 0.59 28.47
CA ALA A 688 11.76 1.76 29.14
C ALA A 688 13.26 1.97 28.85
N ALA A 689 14.04 0.89 28.70
CA ALA A 689 15.44 0.98 28.31
C ALA A 689 15.65 1.45 26.88
N LEU A 690 14.73 1.11 25.97
CA LEU A 690 14.79 1.48 24.56
C LEU A 690 14.16 2.86 24.25
N GLU A 691 13.58 3.53 25.23
CA GLU A 691 13.08 4.91 25.12
C GLU A 691 14.16 5.98 25.34
N LYS A 692 15.24 5.59 25.96
CA LYS A 692 16.42 6.44 26.18
C LYS A 692 17.35 6.43 24.95
#